data_ca62f019686809bc8f08cbd87cefa647
#
_entry.id   ca62f019686809bc8f08cbd87cefa647
#
_cell.length_a   1.000
_cell.length_b   1.000
_cell.length_c   1.000
_cell.angle_alpha   90.00
_cell.angle_beta   90.00
_cell.angle_gamma   90.00
#
_symmetry.space_group_name_H-M   'P 1'
#
loop_
_entity.id
_entity.type
_entity.pdbx_description
1 polymer ?
#
loop_
_entity_poly.entity_id
_entity_poly.type
_entity_poly.pdbx_seq_one_letter_code
_entity_poly.pdbx_strand_id
1 'polypeptide(L)'
;MCERVGFREIHYGGRDGTDANKLYVNGREVKLRGTCRHDVSPRGGRSTTAQEDWDEISAYRDANINHIRTSHYPPSRHLLRACDELGMYVEEENSACFKGANGVDIYAAPEEFLSPFTEMVERDRNHPCVIIWSLGNESGFERTAGFRMEYDYIKANDPSRPVIFSYPHTVETLPLPYDVCSRHYEDVNGVLGSPSMPVLHDEFAHIPCYDLDELRRDPNVHNYWGQSLRRGWERLFVTDGALGADLWGGIDDVFPLPEGMEGRWQRHSQGTWSGYGEWGCVLDCWRRLKPEAYLTRKAYSPVRLDERAAVSYGGKLIVPVKNWFDHTGFAELKLMCAVDGGSPCKVALPAIEPHAEGLLAIDVPEGAQSVALSFMRGAREIDAFCIRLKGAARAKSAACDCPPAISQTRDEICVDCRSARFVFSRRSSQLVRAEFGGEVLLTGGPHLHVTGRELGAWNTYRAPVASLVDGQAVVVLHGSYGGSPRVQFVLHINGDGSFTVEYQLAEGSWRNAELAEVGLAFDMPGDVESVSWEREAPYSVYPEGHIGRGLGTAQRVCAPALEAGYGAKPGWEWQDDMFNAFEFAPDDPAGGLATNDFRTMREHIRSYEVSLAAGRGRVCVKANADVAARVEMAPKGARLIVDMLWRYPHLGWGNDMGRELSLLFGGALGAARIELGAGK
;
A
#
# COMPACT_ATOMS: atom_id res chain seq x y z
N MET A 1 2.44 42.49 19.61
CA MET A 1 2.74 41.34 18.74
C MET A 1 3.43 40.31 19.64
N CYS A 2 2.97 39.07 19.68
CA CYS A 2 3.58 38.02 20.50
C CYS A 2 4.18 37.00 19.54
N GLU A 3 5.48 36.78 19.63
CA GLU A 3 6.18 35.79 18.83
C GLU A 3 6.61 34.63 19.73
N ARG A 4 6.40 33.37 19.27
CA ARG A 4 6.84 32.18 19.97
C ARG A 4 8.25 31.86 19.49
N VAL A 5 9.12 31.54 20.41
CA VAL A 5 10.48 31.09 20.12
C VAL A 5 10.72 29.79 20.86
N GLY A 6 11.50 28.89 20.24
CA GLY A 6 11.91 27.65 20.87
C GLY A 6 13.43 27.52 20.89
N PHE A 7 13.94 26.74 21.82
CA PHE A 7 15.36 26.47 21.97
C PHE A 7 15.65 25.03 21.58
N ARG A 8 16.67 24.82 20.76
CA ARG A 8 17.20 23.52 20.38
C ARG A 8 18.67 23.66 20.00
N GLU A 9 19.39 22.57 20.07
CA GLU A 9 20.74 22.43 19.55
C GLU A 9 20.72 21.54 18.31
N ILE A 10 21.47 21.91 17.27
CA ILE A 10 21.64 21.12 16.04
C ILE A 10 23.13 20.96 15.81
N HIS A 11 23.60 19.72 15.65
CA HIS A 11 24.97 19.37 15.29
C HIS A 11 24.97 18.49 14.04
N TYR A 12 25.86 18.76 13.10
CA TYR A 12 25.91 18.06 11.81
C TYR A 12 27.29 18.14 11.16
N GLY A 13 27.59 17.22 10.26
CA GLY A 13 28.72 17.32 9.35
C GLY A 13 30.10 17.37 10.05
N GLY A 14 30.28 16.68 11.18
CA GLY A 14 31.55 16.66 11.92
C GLY A 14 31.84 17.91 12.75
N ARG A 15 30.89 18.84 12.86
CA ARG A 15 31.00 20.00 13.73
C ARG A 15 31.03 19.57 15.19
N ASP A 16 31.85 20.25 16.02
CA ASP A 16 31.92 20.02 17.44
C ASP A 16 32.26 18.57 17.86
N GLY A 17 32.99 17.82 16.99
CA GLY A 17 33.38 16.45 17.24
C GLY A 17 32.33 15.40 17.01
N THR A 18 31.22 15.75 16.35
CA THR A 18 30.18 14.79 15.86
C THR A 18 30.69 14.01 14.66
N ASP A 19 30.03 12.87 14.36
CA ASP A 19 30.29 12.11 13.13
C ASP A 19 29.96 12.96 11.89
N ALA A 20 30.82 12.88 10.87
CA ALA A 20 30.73 13.72 9.69
C ALA A 20 29.45 13.50 8.87
N ASN A 21 28.83 12.35 9.02
CA ASN A 21 27.67 11.88 8.24
C ASN A 21 26.36 11.81 9.05
N LYS A 22 26.28 12.51 10.18
CA LYS A 22 25.11 12.46 11.07
C LYS A 22 24.52 13.83 11.35
N LEU A 23 23.25 13.80 11.79
CA LEU A 23 22.49 14.94 12.27
C LEU A 23 22.01 14.65 13.70
N TYR A 24 22.26 15.58 14.61
CA TYR A 24 21.82 15.50 15.99
C TYR A 24 20.93 16.68 16.33
N VAL A 25 19.85 16.41 17.03
CA VAL A 25 18.99 17.42 17.65
C VAL A 25 18.94 17.18 19.14
N ASN A 26 19.25 18.21 19.93
CA ASN A 26 19.31 18.12 21.40
C ASN A 26 20.16 16.94 21.91
N GLY A 27 21.32 16.75 21.29
CA GLY A 27 22.29 15.74 21.66
C GLY A 27 21.92 14.28 21.29
N ARG A 28 20.84 14.06 20.52
CA ARG A 28 20.44 12.75 20.04
C ARG A 28 20.53 12.68 18.52
N GLU A 29 21.09 11.59 17.99
CA GLU A 29 21.01 11.28 16.56
C GLU A 29 19.54 11.14 16.16
N VAL A 30 19.14 11.82 15.09
CA VAL A 30 17.77 11.78 14.58
C VAL A 30 17.68 11.09 13.23
N LYS A 31 16.59 10.37 13.04
CA LYS A 31 16.22 9.72 11.78
C LYS A 31 14.91 10.33 11.28
N LEU A 32 14.94 10.86 10.07
CA LEU A 32 13.85 11.62 9.48
C LEU A 32 12.88 10.69 8.72
N ARG A 33 11.68 10.53 9.28
CA ARG A 33 10.54 9.84 8.65
C ARG A 33 9.66 10.89 8.04
N GLY A 34 9.96 11.26 6.83
CA GLY A 34 9.43 12.48 6.27
C GLY A 34 8.38 12.28 5.17
N THR A 35 7.83 13.41 4.78
CA THR A 35 7.00 13.56 3.58
C THR A 35 7.15 14.94 2.98
N CYS A 36 7.18 15.00 1.65
CA CYS A 36 6.99 16.23 0.90
C CYS A 36 5.53 16.66 0.94
N ARG A 37 5.26 17.94 0.80
CA ARG A 37 3.90 18.45 0.74
C ARG A 37 3.79 19.71 -0.11
N HIS A 38 2.68 19.85 -0.80
CA HIS A 38 2.23 21.11 -1.39
C HIS A 38 1.17 21.80 -0.55
N ASP A 39 1.02 23.11 -0.67
CA ASP A 39 -0.14 23.81 -0.12
C ASP A 39 -1.37 23.43 -0.95
N VAL A 40 -2.35 22.78 -0.33
CA VAL A 40 -3.57 22.33 -1.00
C VAL A 40 -4.79 22.61 -0.14
N SER A 41 -5.75 23.34 -0.70
CA SER A 41 -7.06 23.58 -0.08
C SER A 41 -8.16 23.35 -1.12
N PRO A 42 -9.23 22.60 -0.78
CA PRO A 42 -10.34 22.37 -1.71
C PRO A 42 -11.10 23.66 -2.06
N ARG A 43 -10.92 24.74 -1.31
CA ARG A 43 -11.53 26.06 -1.54
C ARG A 43 -10.53 27.11 -2.00
N GLY A 44 -9.36 27.10 -1.40
CA GLY A 44 -8.34 28.12 -1.59
C GLY A 44 -7.30 27.77 -2.66
N GLY A 45 -7.32 26.58 -3.24
CA GLY A 45 -6.29 26.09 -4.15
C GLY A 45 -4.95 25.98 -3.44
N ARG A 46 -4.01 26.88 -3.72
CA ARG A 46 -2.70 26.95 -3.06
C ARG A 46 -2.68 27.83 -1.79
N SER A 47 -3.84 28.28 -1.31
CA SER A 47 -3.96 29.08 -0.09
C SER A 47 -4.67 28.27 0.98
N THR A 48 -3.94 27.80 1.96
CA THR A 48 -4.45 27.00 3.07
C THR A 48 -4.89 27.89 4.24
N THR A 49 -5.75 27.33 5.09
CA THR A 49 -6.16 27.95 6.36
C THR A 49 -5.36 27.36 7.52
N ALA A 50 -5.33 28.05 8.67
CA ALA A 50 -4.69 27.56 9.88
C ALA A 50 -5.25 26.21 10.34
N GLN A 51 -6.54 25.97 10.14
CA GLN A 51 -7.18 24.70 10.50
C GLN A 51 -6.78 23.58 9.55
N GLU A 52 -6.73 23.84 8.24
CA GLU A 52 -6.28 22.85 7.26
C GLU A 52 -4.83 22.43 7.51
N ASP A 53 -3.96 23.40 7.81
CA ASP A 53 -2.56 23.11 8.16
C ASP A 53 -2.43 22.29 9.44
N TRP A 54 -3.22 22.62 10.47
CA TRP A 54 -3.25 21.88 11.72
C TRP A 54 -3.73 20.44 11.54
N ASP A 55 -4.82 20.24 10.80
CA ASP A 55 -5.38 18.92 10.53
C ASP A 55 -4.41 18.05 9.72
N GLU A 56 -3.73 18.64 8.75
CA GLU A 56 -2.71 17.98 7.93
C GLU A 56 -1.52 17.51 8.78
N ILE A 57 -0.92 18.42 9.56
CA ILE A 57 0.22 18.07 10.43
C ILE A 57 -0.18 17.04 11.49
N SER A 58 -1.40 17.12 12.02
CA SER A 58 -1.92 16.13 12.95
C SER A 58 -2.03 14.75 12.32
N ALA A 59 -2.53 14.67 11.08
CA ALA A 59 -2.64 13.41 10.35
C ALA A 59 -1.24 12.82 10.00
N TYR A 60 -0.29 13.65 9.61
CA TYR A 60 1.10 13.20 9.37
C TYR A 60 1.73 12.63 10.64
N ARG A 61 1.56 13.33 11.75
CA ARG A 61 2.03 12.83 13.04
C ARG A 61 1.38 11.49 13.41
N ASP A 62 0.09 11.33 13.14
CA ASP A 62 -0.63 10.07 13.37
C ASP A 62 -0.19 8.94 12.43
N ALA A 63 0.33 9.28 11.25
CA ALA A 63 1.02 8.38 10.35
C ALA A 63 2.49 8.10 10.72
N ASN A 64 2.95 8.48 11.93
CA ASN A 64 4.33 8.36 12.43
C ASN A 64 5.38 9.15 11.64
N ILE A 65 4.97 10.11 10.84
CA ILE A 65 5.85 11.08 10.19
C ILE A 65 6.37 12.04 11.26
N ASN A 66 7.65 12.39 11.21
CA ASN A 66 8.30 13.35 12.10
C ASN A 66 9.03 14.48 11.36
N HIS A 67 9.01 14.47 10.03
CA HIS A 67 9.68 15.44 9.18
C HIS A 67 8.81 15.85 8.00
N ILE A 68 8.94 17.10 7.56
CA ILE A 68 8.24 17.64 6.40
C ILE A 68 9.22 18.42 5.55
N ARG A 69 9.19 18.18 4.24
CA ARG A 69 9.78 19.07 3.24
C ARG A 69 8.70 19.93 2.61
N THR A 70 8.90 21.26 2.64
CA THR A 70 7.94 22.21 2.07
C THR A 70 8.16 22.41 0.58
N SER A 71 7.93 21.39 -0.19
CA SER A 71 8.11 21.39 -1.65
C SER A 71 7.05 22.26 -2.34
N HIS A 72 7.38 23.19 -3.23
CA HIS A 72 8.72 23.68 -3.58
C HIS A 72 8.75 25.18 -3.34
N TYR A 73 8.39 25.62 -2.15
CA TYR A 73 8.28 27.05 -1.76
C TYR A 73 8.07 27.18 -0.25
N PRO A 74 8.37 28.38 0.30
CA PRO A 74 8.12 28.66 1.71
C PRO A 74 6.63 28.51 2.07
N PRO A 75 6.29 27.78 3.15
CA PRO A 75 4.91 27.48 3.51
C PRO A 75 4.19 28.65 4.18
N SER A 76 2.91 28.46 4.50
CA SER A 76 2.21 29.38 5.39
C SER A 76 2.85 29.42 6.78
N ARG A 77 2.78 30.58 7.48
CA ARG A 77 3.20 30.67 8.90
C ARG A 77 2.37 29.79 9.83
N HIS A 78 1.15 29.46 9.42
CA HIS A 78 0.28 28.59 10.21
C HIS A 78 0.79 27.14 10.21
N LEU A 79 1.34 26.68 9.09
CA LEU A 79 1.97 25.38 9.00
C LEU A 79 3.17 25.26 9.95
N LEU A 80 4.09 26.23 9.91
CA LEU A 80 5.27 26.20 10.79
C LEU A 80 4.86 26.25 12.28
N ARG A 81 3.83 27.01 12.63
CA ARG A 81 3.29 26.99 14.01
C ARG A 81 2.71 25.64 14.38
N ALA A 82 1.98 24.98 13.47
CA ALA A 82 1.48 23.63 13.71
C ALA A 82 2.64 22.64 13.89
N CYS A 83 3.70 22.76 13.09
CA CYS A 83 4.92 21.95 13.24
C CYS A 83 5.62 22.19 14.57
N ASP A 84 5.76 23.44 15.00
CA ASP A 84 6.33 23.78 16.33
C ASP A 84 5.55 23.14 17.48
N GLU A 85 4.22 23.24 17.43
CA GLU A 85 3.35 22.77 18.52
C GLU A 85 3.17 21.24 18.53
N LEU A 86 3.15 20.61 17.36
CA LEU A 86 2.96 19.17 17.23
C LEU A 86 4.27 18.38 17.22
N GLY A 87 5.42 19.05 17.14
CA GLY A 87 6.74 18.44 17.22
C GLY A 87 7.17 17.76 15.90
N MET A 88 7.02 18.48 14.78
CA MET A 88 7.49 18.04 13.45
C MET A 88 8.78 18.80 13.11
N TYR A 89 9.77 18.11 12.57
CA TYR A 89 10.93 18.72 11.94
C TYR A 89 10.54 19.24 10.54
N VAL A 90 11.22 20.30 10.09
CA VAL A 90 10.95 20.92 8.79
C VAL A 90 12.25 21.15 8.04
N GLU A 91 12.29 20.69 6.79
CA GLU A 91 13.12 21.20 5.73
C GLU A 91 12.33 22.28 5.00
N GLU A 92 12.73 23.54 5.18
CA GLU A 92 12.05 24.66 4.52
C GLU A 92 12.76 25.02 3.24
N GLU A 93 12.00 24.95 2.12
CA GLU A 93 12.54 25.09 0.78
C GLU A 93 12.21 26.44 0.15
N ASN A 94 13.22 27.01 -0.51
CA ASN A 94 13.06 28.20 -1.36
C ASN A 94 12.28 27.86 -2.66
N SER A 95 11.63 28.86 -3.24
CA SER A 95 10.81 28.72 -4.44
C SER A 95 11.59 28.53 -5.76
N ALA A 96 12.88 28.20 -5.68
CA ALA A 96 13.72 27.91 -6.85
C ALA A 96 13.54 26.46 -7.33
N CYS A 97 12.47 26.19 -8.10
CA CYS A 97 12.17 24.86 -8.63
C CYS A 97 12.40 24.80 -10.14
N PHE A 98 13.10 23.73 -10.61
CA PHE A 98 13.43 23.46 -12.03
C PHE A 98 14.20 24.62 -12.74
N LYS A 99 14.93 25.44 -12.00
CA LYS A 99 15.69 26.55 -12.57
C LYS A 99 16.91 26.04 -13.33
N GLY A 100 17.02 26.45 -14.59
CA GLY A 100 18.11 25.99 -15.47
C GLY A 100 17.94 24.58 -16.06
N ALA A 101 17.07 23.73 -15.53
CA ALA A 101 16.87 22.36 -16.00
C ALA A 101 16.29 22.29 -17.44
N ASN A 102 15.49 23.26 -17.84
CA ASN A 102 14.81 23.29 -19.15
C ASN A 102 15.23 24.49 -20.01
N GLY A 103 16.44 25.05 -19.82
CA GLY A 103 16.91 26.20 -20.54
C GLY A 103 16.19 27.50 -20.19
N VAL A 104 15.38 27.53 -19.17
CA VAL A 104 14.67 28.71 -18.69
C VAL A 104 15.59 29.47 -17.75
N ASP A 105 16.24 30.52 -18.27
CA ASP A 105 16.99 31.47 -17.46
C ASP A 105 16.03 32.49 -16.87
N ILE A 106 15.66 32.30 -15.62
CA ILE A 106 14.65 33.15 -14.97
C ILE A 106 15.33 34.28 -14.20
N TYR A 107 16.63 34.16 -13.90
CA TYR A 107 17.36 35.13 -13.12
C TYR A 107 18.55 35.65 -13.92
N ALA A 108 18.39 36.82 -14.48
CA ALA A 108 19.45 37.50 -15.21
C ALA A 108 20.61 37.95 -14.28
N ALA A 109 20.30 38.19 -13.00
CA ALA A 109 21.27 38.60 -11.99
C ALA A 109 21.24 37.63 -10.77
N PRO A 110 22.42 37.20 -10.29
CA PRO A 110 22.50 36.33 -9.09
C PRO A 110 21.80 36.91 -7.84
N GLU A 111 21.77 38.24 -7.74
CA GLU A 111 21.16 38.95 -6.61
C GLU A 111 19.62 38.75 -6.55
N GLU A 112 18.97 38.50 -7.67
CA GLU A 112 17.54 38.24 -7.74
C GLU A 112 17.18 36.88 -7.12
N PHE A 113 18.11 35.93 -7.06
CA PHE A 113 17.94 34.67 -6.35
C PHE A 113 17.95 34.88 -4.85
N LEU A 114 18.78 35.77 -4.36
CA LEU A 114 19.03 35.91 -2.94
C LEU A 114 17.85 36.55 -2.20
N SER A 115 17.13 37.48 -2.82
CA SER A 115 16.04 38.19 -2.14
C SER A 115 14.93 37.31 -1.62
N PRO A 116 14.30 36.43 -2.43
CA PRO A 116 13.26 35.52 -1.92
C PRO A 116 13.77 34.59 -0.82
N PHE A 117 14.99 34.09 -0.94
CA PHE A 117 15.61 33.23 0.03
C PHE A 117 15.87 33.92 1.37
N THR A 118 16.43 35.12 1.34
CA THR A 118 16.70 35.89 2.56
C THR A 118 15.40 36.29 3.26
N GLU A 119 14.36 36.67 2.51
CA GLU A 119 13.03 36.96 3.06
C GLU A 119 12.41 35.75 3.78
N MET A 120 12.53 34.54 3.20
CA MET A 120 12.11 33.28 3.84
C MET A 120 12.84 33.08 5.17
N VAL A 121 14.18 33.12 5.14
CA VAL A 121 15.01 32.89 6.33
C VAL A 121 14.73 33.93 7.42
N GLU A 122 14.66 35.21 7.08
CA GLU A 122 14.37 36.28 8.05
C GLU A 122 12.96 36.15 8.65
N ARG A 123 11.99 35.70 7.85
CA ARG A 123 10.62 35.47 8.29
C ARG A 123 10.52 34.31 9.30
N ASP A 124 11.25 33.21 9.04
CA ASP A 124 10.96 31.93 9.68
C ASP A 124 12.08 31.35 10.57
N ARG A 125 13.24 32.01 10.64
CA ARG A 125 14.38 31.56 11.47
C ARG A 125 14.09 31.37 12.97
N ASN A 126 13.02 31.97 13.48
CA ASN A 126 12.60 31.81 14.88
C ASN A 126 11.77 30.55 15.13
N HIS A 127 11.34 29.84 14.08
CA HIS A 127 10.63 28.58 14.19
C HIS A 127 11.61 27.44 14.58
N PRO A 128 11.45 26.81 15.76
CA PRO A 128 12.34 25.74 16.17
C PRO A 128 12.16 24.45 15.36
N CYS A 129 11.02 24.27 14.70
CA CYS A 129 10.75 23.14 13.82
C CYS A 129 11.63 23.12 12.58
N VAL A 130 12.01 24.30 12.04
CA VAL A 130 12.93 24.38 10.90
C VAL A 130 14.32 23.94 11.33
N ILE A 131 14.77 22.79 10.83
CA ILE A 131 16.07 22.21 11.17
C ILE A 131 17.03 22.15 9.97
N ILE A 132 16.52 22.30 8.75
CA ILE A 132 17.27 22.31 7.48
C ILE A 132 16.74 23.44 6.62
N TRP A 133 17.64 24.19 5.98
CA TRP A 133 17.30 25.14 4.92
C TRP A 133 17.58 24.53 3.55
N SER A 134 16.60 24.56 2.63
CA SER A 134 16.74 24.05 1.26
C SER A 134 16.84 25.20 0.26
N LEU A 135 17.88 25.16 -0.58
CA LEU A 135 18.15 26.19 -1.59
C LEU A 135 17.16 26.15 -2.75
N GLY A 136 16.59 24.99 -3.05
CA GLY A 136 15.65 24.82 -4.14
C GLY A 136 15.61 23.38 -4.64
N ASN A 137 14.77 23.11 -5.64
CA ASN A 137 14.48 21.78 -6.16
C ASN A 137 14.98 21.60 -7.60
N GLU A 138 15.62 20.45 -7.86
CA GLU A 138 15.95 19.93 -9.20
C GLU A 138 16.43 21.02 -10.18
N SER A 139 17.32 21.87 -9.73
CA SER A 139 17.81 23.02 -10.46
C SER A 139 19.21 22.80 -11.00
N GLY A 140 19.51 23.41 -12.16
CA GLY A 140 20.80 23.24 -12.82
C GLY A 140 21.93 23.97 -12.10
N PHE A 141 23.04 23.26 -11.90
CA PHE A 141 24.22 23.76 -11.22
C PHE A 141 25.11 24.70 -12.06
N GLU A 142 24.96 24.69 -13.36
CA GLU A 142 25.76 25.56 -14.28
C GLU A 142 25.58 27.05 -14.03
N ARG A 143 24.58 27.41 -13.20
CA ARG A 143 24.27 28.79 -12.83
C ARG A 143 24.28 29.03 -11.33
N THR A 144 25.27 28.43 -10.67
CA THR A 144 25.38 28.27 -9.23
C THR A 144 25.70 29.55 -8.44
N ALA A 145 25.96 30.68 -9.07
CA ALA A 145 26.31 31.88 -8.32
C ALA A 145 25.21 32.28 -7.33
N GLY A 146 23.92 32.20 -7.71
CA GLY A 146 22.79 32.48 -6.84
C GLY A 146 22.72 31.54 -5.66
N PHE A 147 22.74 30.22 -5.90
CA PHE A 147 22.70 29.20 -4.83
C PHE A 147 23.93 29.25 -3.90
N ARG A 148 25.09 29.63 -4.44
CA ARG A 148 26.29 29.93 -3.63
C ARG A 148 26.06 31.10 -2.70
N MET A 149 25.44 32.18 -3.19
CA MET A 149 25.12 33.35 -2.40
C MET A 149 24.12 33.04 -1.29
N GLU A 150 23.13 32.21 -1.56
CA GLU A 150 22.17 31.71 -0.56
C GLU A 150 22.87 30.89 0.53
N TYR A 151 23.74 29.95 0.14
CA TYR A 151 24.54 29.17 1.08
C TYR A 151 25.42 30.06 1.95
N ASP A 152 26.17 30.99 1.35
CA ASP A 152 27.06 31.90 2.06
C ASP A 152 26.27 32.81 3.01
N TYR A 153 25.05 33.22 2.62
CA TYR A 153 24.16 33.99 3.47
C TYR A 153 23.77 33.21 4.73
N ILE A 154 23.37 31.92 4.61
CA ILE A 154 23.05 31.07 5.76
C ILE A 154 24.26 30.89 6.66
N LYS A 155 25.45 30.63 6.10
CA LYS A 155 26.66 30.44 6.91
C LYS A 155 27.05 31.70 7.68
N ALA A 156 26.70 32.87 7.18
CA ALA A 156 26.92 34.15 7.85
C ALA A 156 25.83 34.50 8.88
N ASN A 157 24.56 34.16 8.64
CA ASN A 157 23.42 34.68 9.40
C ASN A 157 22.70 33.64 10.27
N ASP A 158 22.74 32.33 9.88
CA ASP A 158 22.18 31.22 10.65
C ASP A 158 23.05 29.95 10.50
N PRO A 159 24.28 29.95 11.02
CA PRO A 159 25.18 28.81 10.87
C PRO A 159 24.78 27.60 11.71
N SER A 160 23.72 27.71 12.52
CA SER A 160 23.26 26.63 13.39
C SER A 160 22.54 25.50 12.65
N ARG A 161 22.00 25.81 11.45
CA ARG A 161 21.27 24.85 10.63
C ARG A 161 22.11 24.39 9.43
N PRO A 162 22.03 23.09 9.06
CA PRO A 162 22.55 22.61 7.79
C PRO A 162 21.75 23.17 6.62
N VAL A 163 22.40 23.17 5.48
CA VAL A 163 21.84 23.51 4.19
C VAL A 163 21.78 22.28 3.31
N ILE A 164 20.68 22.07 2.62
CA ILE A 164 20.49 21.08 1.58
C ILE A 164 20.21 21.77 0.25
N PHE A 165 20.59 21.16 -0.85
CA PHE A 165 20.12 21.52 -2.18
C PHE A 165 19.43 20.28 -2.75
N SER A 166 18.12 20.33 -2.87
CA SER A 166 17.31 19.21 -3.26
C SER A 166 17.60 18.80 -4.71
N TYR A 167 18.30 17.69 -4.85
CA TYR A 167 18.71 17.04 -6.09
C TYR A 167 19.27 17.98 -7.16
N PRO A 168 20.45 18.54 -6.98
CA PRO A 168 21.10 19.32 -8.02
C PRO A 168 21.51 18.45 -9.22
N HIS A 169 21.20 18.89 -10.44
CA HIS A 169 21.46 18.10 -11.66
C HIS A 169 22.94 17.87 -11.96
N THR A 170 23.81 18.82 -11.60
CA THR A 170 25.28 18.70 -11.80
C THR A 170 26.03 19.45 -10.70
N VAL A 171 27.06 18.83 -10.17
CA VAL A 171 27.94 19.43 -9.14
C VAL A 171 29.34 19.56 -9.74
N GLU A 172 29.64 20.68 -10.40
CA GLU A 172 30.95 20.89 -11.03
C GLU A 172 31.93 21.70 -10.18
N THR A 173 31.48 22.39 -9.12
CA THR A 173 32.32 23.26 -8.32
C THR A 173 32.47 22.86 -6.89
N LEU A 174 33.71 22.78 -6.41
CA LEU A 174 34.04 22.59 -4.99
C LEU A 174 34.46 23.93 -4.37
N PRO A 175 34.14 24.17 -3.08
CA PRO A 175 33.35 23.34 -2.18
C PRO A 175 31.86 23.35 -2.54
N LEU A 176 31.14 22.25 -2.20
CA LEU A 176 29.71 22.14 -2.43
C LEU A 176 28.93 23.19 -1.63
N PRO A 177 27.85 23.79 -2.20
CA PRO A 177 27.03 24.76 -1.48
C PRO A 177 25.95 24.10 -0.62
N TYR A 178 26.23 22.96 0.03
CA TYR A 178 25.34 22.27 0.93
C TYR A 178 26.13 21.43 1.95
N ASP A 179 25.47 21.12 3.07
CA ASP A 179 26.00 20.31 4.16
C ASP A 179 25.37 18.92 4.20
N VAL A 180 24.19 18.76 3.59
CA VAL A 180 23.44 17.52 3.46
C VAL A 180 23.29 17.18 2.00
N CYS A 181 23.65 15.95 1.62
CA CYS A 181 23.46 15.46 0.26
C CYS A 181 22.01 15.03 0.05
N SER A 182 21.34 15.58 -0.94
CA SER A 182 20.01 15.17 -1.36
C SER A 182 20.07 14.04 -2.38
N ARG A 183 19.08 13.14 -2.34
CA ARG A 183 18.84 12.13 -3.36
C ARG A 183 17.36 11.95 -3.61
N HIS A 184 16.98 11.90 -4.89
CA HIS A 184 15.62 11.62 -5.32
C HIS A 184 15.50 10.19 -5.86
N TYR A 185 14.49 9.46 -5.41
CA TYR A 185 14.03 8.18 -5.95
C TYR A 185 15.11 7.10 -6.08
N GLU A 186 16.08 7.09 -5.18
CA GLU A 186 17.10 6.05 -5.15
C GLU A 186 16.46 4.68 -4.94
N ASP A 187 16.95 3.66 -5.66
CA ASP A 187 16.52 2.28 -5.47
C ASP A 187 16.75 1.87 -4.00
N VAL A 188 15.73 1.30 -3.37
CA VAL A 188 15.82 0.80 -1.99
C VAL A 188 16.98 -0.21 -1.80
N ASN A 189 17.47 -0.82 -2.85
CA ASN A 189 18.62 -1.72 -2.86
C ASN A 189 19.94 -1.03 -3.21
N GLY A 190 19.90 0.26 -3.51
CA GLY A 190 21.07 1.09 -3.85
C GLY A 190 21.93 1.46 -2.65
N VAL A 191 22.78 2.47 -2.86
CA VAL A 191 23.64 3.07 -1.84
C VAL A 191 22.88 4.19 -1.14
N LEU A 192 22.37 3.93 0.05
CA LEU A 192 21.47 4.85 0.75
C LEU A 192 22.17 5.88 1.64
N GLY A 193 23.41 5.70 1.98
CA GLY A 193 24.17 6.61 2.88
C GLY A 193 25.54 6.97 2.34
N SER A 194 26.26 7.80 3.09
CA SER A 194 27.62 8.19 2.79
C SER A 194 28.46 8.26 4.09
N PRO A 195 29.76 7.90 4.05
CA PRO A 195 30.62 7.99 5.23
C PRO A 195 31.12 9.41 5.50
N SER A 196 30.98 10.34 4.56
CA SER A 196 31.62 11.66 4.64
C SER A 196 30.64 12.83 4.77
N MET A 197 29.33 12.59 4.57
CA MET A 197 28.31 13.63 4.58
C MET A 197 26.95 12.99 4.91
N PRO A 198 26.06 13.66 5.65
CA PRO A 198 24.70 13.18 5.82
C PRO A 198 23.96 13.12 4.47
N VAL A 199 23.15 12.09 4.27
CA VAL A 199 22.31 11.90 3.06
C VAL A 199 20.85 11.90 3.46
N LEU A 200 20.06 12.75 2.86
CA LEU A 200 18.59 12.74 2.96
C LEU A 200 18.00 12.37 1.60
N HIS A 201 17.11 11.39 1.59
CA HIS A 201 16.32 11.03 0.41
C HIS A 201 15.05 11.89 0.41
N ASP A 202 15.19 13.15 0.07
CA ASP A 202 14.17 14.19 0.18
C ASP A 202 13.06 14.13 -0.88
N GLU A 203 13.13 13.14 -1.79
CA GLU A 203 11.99 12.57 -2.53
C GLU A 203 12.17 11.06 -2.66
N PHE A 204 11.20 10.31 -2.12
CA PHE A 204 11.33 8.87 -1.99
C PHE A 204 9.97 8.18 -2.08
N ALA A 205 9.98 6.91 -2.51
CA ALA A 205 8.84 6.01 -2.48
C ALA A 205 7.54 6.64 -3.02
N HIS A 206 7.63 7.26 -4.21
CA HIS A 206 6.48 7.86 -4.89
C HIS A 206 5.35 6.83 -5.04
N ILE A 207 4.11 7.21 -4.75
CA ILE A 207 2.98 6.31 -4.98
C ILE A 207 2.74 6.10 -6.48
N PRO A 208 2.17 4.98 -6.90
CA PRO A 208 2.00 4.63 -8.32
C PRO A 208 0.81 5.37 -8.96
N CYS A 209 0.75 6.68 -8.83
CA CYS A 209 -0.38 7.49 -9.32
C CYS A 209 -0.41 7.69 -10.83
N TYR A 210 0.69 7.43 -11.53
CA TYR A 210 0.78 7.62 -12.98
C TYR A 210 0.38 6.40 -13.79
N ASP A 211 0.39 5.22 -13.19
CA ASP A 211 0.03 3.98 -13.87
C ASP A 211 -1.38 3.53 -13.48
N LEU A 212 -2.37 4.25 -14.00
CA LEU A 212 -3.78 3.92 -13.76
C LEU A 212 -4.18 2.57 -14.33
N ASP A 213 -3.52 2.09 -15.39
CA ASP A 213 -3.81 0.79 -15.96
C ASP A 213 -3.35 -0.35 -15.06
N GLU A 214 -2.20 -0.20 -14.42
CA GLU A 214 -1.72 -1.14 -13.42
C GLU A 214 -2.60 -1.12 -12.16
N LEU A 215 -2.99 0.05 -11.68
CA LEU A 215 -3.92 0.19 -10.56
C LEU A 215 -5.29 -0.42 -10.84
N ARG A 216 -5.77 -0.35 -12.07
CA ARG A 216 -7.02 -1.01 -12.48
C ARG A 216 -6.89 -2.53 -12.50
N ARG A 217 -5.73 -3.05 -12.91
CA ARG A 217 -5.47 -4.50 -12.96
C ARG A 217 -5.20 -5.08 -11.59
N ASP A 218 -4.46 -4.34 -10.78
CA ASP A 218 -4.04 -4.76 -9.44
C ASP A 218 -4.25 -3.66 -8.40
N PRO A 219 -5.47 -3.52 -7.86
CA PRO A 219 -5.72 -2.56 -6.79
C PRO A 219 -4.92 -2.80 -5.50
N ASN A 220 -4.29 -3.96 -5.33
CA ASN A 220 -3.40 -4.24 -4.19
C ASN A 220 -2.01 -3.63 -4.32
N VAL A 221 -1.73 -2.91 -5.37
CA VAL A 221 -0.47 -2.18 -5.52
C VAL A 221 -0.17 -1.28 -4.32
N HIS A 222 -1.20 -0.75 -3.67
CA HIS A 222 -1.07 -0.01 -2.41
C HIS A 222 -0.38 -0.81 -1.31
N ASN A 223 -0.84 -2.06 -1.06
CA ASN A 223 -0.22 -2.92 -0.05
C ASN A 223 1.24 -3.20 -0.38
N TYR A 224 1.55 -3.43 -1.64
CA TYR A 224 2.92 -3.65 -2.10
C TYR A 224 3.78 -2.40 -1.95
N TRP A 225 3.24 -1.23 -2.29
CA TRP A 225 3.90 0.05 -2.03
C TRP A 225 4.25 0.20 -0.55
N GLY A 226 3.30 -0.06 0.35
CA GLY A 226 3.55 0.00 1.79
C GLY A 226 4.62 -0.98 2.28
N GLN A 227 4.69 -2.18 1.68
CA GLN A 227 5.76 -3.14 1.98
C GLN A 227 7.11 -2.67 1.44
N SER A 228 7.13 -2.07 0.24
CA SER A 228 8.32 -1.46 -0.35
C SER A 228 8.83 -0.32 0.54
N LEU A 229 7.95 0.58 0.94
CA LEU A 229 8.27 1.67 1.87
C LEU A 229 8.86 1.13 3.19
N ARG A 230 8.23 0.09 3.77
CA ARG A 230 8.73 -0.52 5.01
C ARG A 230 10.14 -1.05 4.85
N ARG A 231 10.43 -1.80 3.78
CA ARG A 231 11.77 -2.34 3.49
C ARG A 231 12.78 -1.22 3.28
N GLY A 232 12.41 -0.21 2.50
CA GLY A 232 13.24 0.97 2.28
C GLY A 232 13.59 1.68 3.58
N TRP A 233 12.57 1.95 4.42
CA TRP A 233 12.77 2.57 5.72
C TRP A 233 13.63 1.71 6.67
N GLU A 234 13.40 0.39 6.72
CA GLU A 234 14.22 -0.51 7.53
C GLU A 234 15.70 -0.47 7.14
N ARG A 235 16.00 -0.35 5.84
CA ARG A 235 17.37 -0.18 5.37
C ARG A 235 17.94 1.20 5.68
N LEU A 236 17.17 2.26 5.43
CA LEU A 236 17.58 3.64 5.72
C LEU A 236 17.93 3.82 7.19
N PHE A 237 17.09 3.30 8.09
CA PHE A 237 17.31 3.46 9.54
C PHE A 237 18.64 2.89 10.00
N VAL A 238 19.05 1.73 9.49
CA VAL A 238 20.30 1.05 9.89
C VAL A 238 21.50 1.45 9.05
N THR A 239 21.31 2.22 7.98
CA THR A 239 22.42 2.64 7.10
C THR A 239 23.12 3.84 7.71
N ASP A 240 24.45 3.71 7.87
CA ASP A 240 25.29 4.81 8.33
C ASP A 240 25.32 5.94 7.31
N GLY A 241 25.16 7.16 7.79
CA GLY A 241 25.11 8.37 6.97
C GLY A 241 23.77 8.62 6.26
N ALA A 242 22.79 7.72 6.33
CA ALA A 242 21.43 8.00 5.89
C ALA A 242 20.65 8.71 7.00
N LEU A 243 20.16 9.92 6.76
CA LEU A 243 19.32 10.66 7.69
C LEU A 243 17.89 10.15 7.70
N GLY A 244 17.39 9.75 6.54
CA GLY A 244 16.01 9.30 6.36
C GLY A 244 15.49 9.54 4.97
N ALA A 245 14.17 9.65 4.83
CA ALA A 245 13.52 9.90 3.55
C ALA A 245 12.20 10.64 3.71
N ASP A 246 11.86 11.44 2.68
CA ASP A 246 10.61 12.16 2.54
C ASP A 246 9.78 11.56 1.40
N LEU A 247 8.61 11.05 1.73
CA LEU A 247 7.67 10.51 0.75
C LEU A 247 7.24 11.57 -0.24
N TRP A 248 7.17 11.23 -1.51
CA TRP A 248 6.57 12.10 -2.50
C TRP A 248 5.15 11.61 -2.80
N GLY A 249 4.08 12.23 -2.27
CA GLY A 249 3.99 13.34 -1.31
C GLY A 249 2.95 13.00 -0.25
N GLY A 250 2.77 13.86 0.74
CA GLY A 250 1.87 13.61 1.88
C GLY A 250 0.39 13.87 1.62
N ILE A 251 0.07 14.82 0.74
CA ILE A 251 -1.29 15.22 0.36
C ILE A 251 -1.43 15.23 -1.16
N ASP A 252 -2.60 14.84 -1.65
CA ASP A 252 -2.90 14.93 -3.08
C ASP A 252 -2.73 16.35 -3.60
N ASP A 253 -1.92 16.52 -4.63
CA ASP A 253 -1.71 17.80 -5.29
C ASP A 253 -2.79 18.09 -6.35
N VAL A 254 -4.03 17.88 -5.95
CA VAL A 254 -5.22 18.09 -6.78
C VAL A 254 -6.32 18.72 -5.95
N PHE A 255 -7.00 19.69 -6.49
CA PHE A 255 -8.15 20.36 -5.84
C PHE A 255 -9.25 20.70 -6.85
N PRO A 256 -10.53 20.73 -6.40
CA PRO A 256 -11.65 21.06 -7.28
C PRO A 256 -11.63 22.55 -7.68
N LEU A 257 -12.10 22.84 -8.88
CA LEU A 257 -12.30 24.19 -9.35
C LEU A 257 -13.78 24.60 -9.28
N PRO A 258 -14.09 25.89 -9.15
CA PRO A 258 -15.45 26.41 -9.27
C PRO A 258 -16.12 26.02 -10.59
N GLU A 259 -17.45 25.94 -10.56
CA GLU A 259 -18.24 25.66 -11.78
C GLU A 259 -17.93 26.66 -12.89
N GLY A 260 -17.74 26.17 -14.11
CA GLY A 260 -17.41 26.98 -15.30
C GLY A 260 -15.91 27.29 -15.49
N MET A 261 -15.04 26.85 -14.58
CA MET A 261 -13.58 26.93 -14.78
C MET A 261 -13.03 25.67 -15.41
N GLU A 262 -12.11 25.82 -16.37
CA GLU A 262 -11.40 24.68 -16.96
C GLU A 262 -10.13 24.40 -16.15
N GLY A 263 -9.97 23.12 -15.77
CA GLY A 263 -8.75 22.63 -15.13
C GLY A 263 -7.65 22.38 -16.14
N ARG A 264 -6.41 22.71 -15.77
CA ARG A 264 -5.23 22.48 -16.62
C ARG A 264 -4.91 20.98 -16.77
N TRP A 265 -5.26 20.19 -15.77
CA TRP A 265 -5.03 18.76 -15.70
C TRP A 265 -6.34 18.06 -15.35
N GLN A 266 -7.12 17.74 -16.38
CA GLN A 266 -8.29 16.90 -16.22
C GLN A 266 -7.87 15.44 -16.39
N ARG A 267 -7.78 14.71 -15.28
CA ARG A 267 -7.67 13.26 -15.32
C ARG A 267 -9.02 12.57 -15.17
N HIS A 268 -10.06 13.33 -14.82
CA HIS A 268 -11.33 12.78 -14.40
C HIS A 268 -12.47 13.36 -15.21
N SER A 269 -13.40 12.49 -15.59
CA SER A 269 -14.61 12.84 -16.31
C SER A 269 -15.64 13.59 -15.45
N GLN A 270 -15.41 13.68 -14.15
CA GLN A 270 -16.34 14.30 -13.21
C GLN A 270 -15.75 15.53 -12.55
N GLY A 271 -16.37 16.66 -12.85
CA GLY A 271 -15.97 17.94 -12.31
C GLY A 271 -14.71 18.48 -12.94
N THR A 272 -14.37 19.67 -12.53
CA THR A 272 -13.19 20.41 -12.99
C THR A 272 -12.18 20.43 -11.84
N TRP A 273 -10.98 19.90 -12.09
CA TRP A 273 -9.92 19.78 -11.11
C TRP A 273 -8.65 20.48 -11.60
N SER A 274 -7.84 20.95 -10.68
CA SER A 274 -6.53 21.50 -10.97
C SER A 274 -5.47 20.89 -10.07
N GLY A 275 -4.27 20.71 -10.59
CA GLY A 275 -3.13 20.15 -9.89
C GLY A 275 -2.27 19.27 -10.79
N TYR A 276 -1.23 18.66 -10.23
CA TYR A 276 -0.30 17.80 -10.96
C TYR A 276 -0.68 16.32 -10.96
N GLY A 277 -1.61 15.91 -10.12
CA GLY A 277 -2.03 14.53 -9.97
C GLY A 277 -2.16 14.12 -8.51
N GLU A 278 -2.39 12.87 -8.31
CA GLU A 278 -2.80 12.27 -7.06
C GLU A 278 -1.57 11.75 -6.28
N TRP A 279 -0.71 12.63 -5.84
CA TRP A 279 0.57 12.25 -5.23
C TRP A 279 0.51 12.03 -3.72
N GLY A 280 -0.63 12.34 -3.11
CA GLY A 280 -0.78 12.18 -1.67
C GLY A 280 -0.79 10.73 -1.22
N CYS A 281 0.16 10.36 -0.37
CA CYS A 281 0.18 9.04 0.26
C CYS A 281 -0.59 8.98 1.58
N VAL A 282 -0.85 10.10 2.23
CA VAL A 282 -1.56 10.14 3.52
C VAL A 282 -2.97 10.69 3.36
N LEU A 283 -3.11 11.81 2.66
CA LEU A 283 -4.34 12.59 2.59
C LEU A 283 -4.75 12.90 1.16
N ASP A 284 -6.05 12.97 0.92
CA ASP A 284 -6.59 13.71 -0.20
C ASP A 284 -6.73 15.22 0.11
N CYS A 285 -7.16 16.01 -0.86
CA CYS A 285 -7.28 17.45 -0.68
C CYS A 285 -8.29 17.88 0.41
N TRP A 286 -9.23 17.03 0.77
CA TRP A 286 -10.19 17.24 1.88
C TRP A 286 -9.70 16.72 3.23
N ARG A 287 -8.46 16.23 3.32
CA ARG A 287 -7.87 15.60 4.51
C ARG A 287 -8.60 14.32 4.94
N ARG A 288 -9.15 13.56 3.97
CA ARG A 288 -9.54 12.18 4.24
C ARG A 288 -8.31 11.27 4.18
N LEU A 289 -8.26 10.28 5.06
CA LEU A 289 -7.15 9.32 5.08
C LEU A 289 -7.25 8.37 3.88
N LYS A 290 -6.17 8.25 3.15
CA LYS A 290 -6.01 7.28 2.06
C LYS A 290 -5.50 5.93 2.60
N PRO A 291 -5.58 4.83 1.84
CA PRO A 291 -5.02 3.54 2.25
C PRO A 291 -3.55 3.64 2.67
N GLU A 292 -2.78 4.45 1.96
CA GLU A 292 -1.37 4.69 2.21
C GLU A 292 -1.08 5.36 3.55
N ALA A 293 -2.03 6.06 4.15
CA ALA A 293 -1.89 6.61 5.50
C ALA A 293 -1.60 5.51 6.53
N TYR A 294 -2.35 4.42 6.45
CA TYR A 294 -2.20 3.28 7.36
C TYR A 294 -0.90 2.51 7.07
N LEU A 295 -0.54 2.39 5.80
CA LEU A 295 0.69 1.74 5.37
C LEU A 295 1.92 2.54 5.80
N THR A 296 1.89 3.87 5.62
CA THR A 296 2.94 4.79 6.08
C THR A 296 3.10 4.71 7.58
N ARG A 297 1.98 4.77 8.33
CA ARG A 297 1.99 4.63 9.79
C ARG A 297 2.71 3.36 10.23
N LYS A 298 2.44 2.23 9.57
CA LYS A 298 3.05 0.95 9.87
C LYS A 298 4.52 0.88 9.44
N ALA A 299 4.84 1.39 8.26
CA ALA A 299 6.22 1.43 7.75
C ALA A 299 7.13 2.31 8.63
N TYR A 300 6.64 3.48 9.01
CA TYR A 300 7.36 4.45 9.85
C TYR A 300 7.19 4.23 11.37
N SER A 301 6.54 3.13 11.76
CA SER A 301 6.39 2.82 13.19
C SER A 301 7.75 2.81 13.89
N PRO A 302 7.93 3.58 14.97
CA PRO A 302 9.13 3.54 15.79
C PRO A 302 9.15 2.34 16.75
N VAL A 303 8.07 1.56 16.82
CA VAL A 303 8.03 0.29 17.55
C VAL A 303 8.21 -0.84 16.54
N ARG A 304 9.34 -1.54 16.62
CA ARG A 304 9.64 -2.66 15.70
C ARG A 304 9.52 -3.98 16.46
N LEU A 305 8.48 -4.72 16.11
CA LEU A 305 8.21 -6.04 16.67
C LEU A 305 8.60 -7.12 15.66
N ASP A 306 9.36 -8.14 16.09
CA ASP A 306 9.59 -9.31 15.27
C ASP A 306 8.55 -10.41 15.60
N GLU A 307 7.41 -10.33 14.92
CA GLU A 307 6.29 -11.26 15.10
C GLU A 307 6.67 -12.70 14.71
N ARG A 308 7.63 -12.88 13.77
CA ARG A 308 8.07 -14.20 13.31
C ARG A 308 8.96 -14.90 14.32
N ALA A 309 9.73 -14.13 15.07
CA ALA A 309 10.56 -14.60 16.17
C ALA A 309 9.78 -14.76 17.50
N ALA A 310 8.48 -14.46 17.51
CA ALA A 310 7.64 -14.62 18.68
C ALA A 310 7.56 -16.11 19.11
N VAL A 311 7.80 -16.38 20.38
CA VAL A 311 7.77 -17.73 20.98
C VAL A 311 6.80 -17.76 22.14
N SER A 312 5.89 -18.73 22.12
CA SER A 312 5.02 -19.02 23.27
C SER A 312 5.63 -20.17 24.08
N TYR A 313 5.98 -19.92 25.35
CA TYR A 313 6.56 -20.89 26.25
C TYR A 313 6.18 -20.61 27.69
N GLY A 314 5.74 -21.65 28.41
CA GLY A 314 5.44 -21.58 29.85
C GLY A 314 4.38 -20.53 30.22
N GLY A 315 3.32 -20.39 29.43
CA GLY A 315 2.26 -19.41 29.65
C GLY A 315 2.66 -17.96 29.35
N LYS A 316 3.77 -17.76 28.63
CA LYS A 316 4.24 -16.44 28.19
C LYS A 316 4.46 -16.40 26.70
N LEU A 317 4.09 -15.28 26.08
CA LEU A 317 4.51 -14.90 24.75
C LEU A 317 5.74 -13.99 24.89
N ILE A 318 6.84 -14.39 24.27
CA ILE A 318 8.11 -13.63 24.25
C ILE A 318 8.33 -13.15 22.82
N VAL A 319 8.51 -11.82 22.65
CA VAL A 319 8.66 -11.18 21.35
C VAL A 319 9.84 -10.22 21.38
N PRO A 320 10.80 -10.35 20.44
CA PRO A 320 11.85 -9.35 20.27
C PRO A 320 11.24 -8.01 19.83
N VAL A 321 11.72 -6.92 20.43
CA VAL A 321 11.23 -5.57 20.14
C VAL A 321 12.39 -4.59 20.10
N LYS A 322 12.32 -3.60 19.15
CA LYS A 322 13.29 -2.51 19.04
C LYS A 322 12.59 -1.17 19.18
N ASN A 323 13.26 -0.24 19.82
CA ASN A 323 12.83 1.14 19.94
C ASN A 323 13.54 2.01 18.89
N TRP A 324 12.82 2.45 17.88
CA TRP A 324 13.32 3.33 16.81
C TRP A 324 12.85 4.79 16.97
N PHE A 325 12.40 5.16 18.16
CA PHE A 325 12.29 6.57 18.54
C PHE A 325 13.66 7.19 18.75
N ASP A 326 13.81 8.47 18.41
CA ASP A 326 15.05 9.21 18.63
C ASP A 326 15.12 9.77 20.05
N HIS A 327 13.98 10.18 20.64
CA HIS A 327 13.92 10.85 21.94
C HIS A 327 13.02 10.16 22.97
N THR A 328 12.22 9.16 22.60
CA THR A 328 11.20 8.56 23.46
C THR A 328 11.59 7.16 23.90
N GLY A 329 11.73 6.95 25.20
CA GLY A 329 11.89 5.61 25.79
C GLY A 329 10.56 4.87 25.88
N PHE A 330 10.57 3.54 25.90
CA PHE A 330 9.34 2.76 26.05
C PHE A 330 8.65 2.94 27.40
N ALA A 331 9.35 3.45 28.42
CA ALA A 331 8.74 3.83 29.68
C ALA A 331 7.66 4.94 29.55
N GLU A 332 7.71 5.73 28.47
CA GLU A 332 6.72 6.78 28.15
C GLU A 332 5.49 6.24 27.42
N LEU A 333 5.51 4.98 26.99
CA LEU A 333 4.41 4.34 26.28
C LEU A 333 3.52 3.53 27.23
N LYS A 334 2.31 3.22 26.76
CA LYS A 334 1.41 2.23 27.37
C LYS A 334 1.20 1.10 26.36
N LEU A 335 1.30 -0.15 26.83
CA LEU A 335 0.94 -1.32 26.05
C LEU A 335 -0.44 -1.82 26.49
N MET A 336 -1.33 -1.95 25.54
CA MET A 336 -2.62 -2.63 25.69
C MET A 336 -2.55 -3.99 25.00
N CYS A 337 -3.05 -5.01 25.66
CA CYS A 337 -3.05 -6.39 25.18
C CYS A 337 -4.46 -6.99 25.26
N ALA A 338 -4.90 -7.62 24.19
CA ALA A 338 -6.13 -8.43 24.16
C ALA A 338 -5.80 -9.84 23.65
N VAL A 339 -6.26 -10.85 24.36
CA VAL A 339 -6.10 -12.27 23.97
C VAL A 339 -7.41 -12.75 23.38
N ASP A 340 -7.34 -13.41 22.21
CA ASP A 340 -8.48 -14.00 21.49
C ASP A 340 -9.70 -13.07 21.33
N GLY A 341 -9.43 -11.80 21.03
CA GLY A 341 -10.48 -10.77 20.87
C GLY A 341 -11.17 -10.36 22.17
N GLY A 342 -10.62 -10.73 23.33
CA GLY A 342 -11.11 -10.29 24.63
C GLY A 342 -10.90 -8.79 24.89
N SER A 343 -11.35 -8.30 26.05
CA SER A 343 -11.18 -6.90 26.44
C SER A 343 -9.70 -6.54 26.61
N PRO A 344 -9.22 -5.42 26.04
CA PRO A 344 -7.85 -4.99 26.20
C PRO A 344 -7.48 -4.70 27.66
N CYS A 345 -6.36 -5.21 28.12
CA CYS A 345 -5.78 -4.92 29.43
C CYS A 345 -4.41 -4.26 29.30
N LYS A 346 -4.00 -3.49 30.31
CA LYS A 346 -2.68 -2.86 30.32
C LYS A 346 -1.63 -3.89 30.70
N VAL A 347 -0.53 -3.94 29.96
CA VAL A 347 0.64 -4.80 30.22
C VAL A 347 1.85 -3.93 30.48
N ALA A 348 2.77 -4.40 31.33
CA ALA A 348 4.02 -3.72 31.59
C ALA A 348 4.93 -3.75 30.36
N LEU A 349 5.51 -2.60 30.02
CA LEU A 349 6.56 -2.50 29.01
C LEU A 349 7.94 -2.51 29.67
N PRO A 350 8.93 -3.21 29.08
CA PRO A 350 10.30 -3.06 29.50
C PRO A 350 10.81 -1.63 29.23
N ALA A 351 11.72 -1.15 30.05
CA ALA A 351 12.39 0.13 29.80
C ALA A 351 13.44 -0.07 28.70
N ILE A 352 13.08 0.31 27.47
CA ILE A 352 13.98 0.25 26.30
C ILE A 352 14.23 1.68 25.86
N GLU A 353 15.48 2.10 25.93
CA GLU A 353 15.92 3.42 25.53
C GLU A 353 15.82 3.63 24.01
N PRO A 354 15.84 4.87 23.51
CA PRO A 354 15.93 5.17 22.10
C PRO A 354 17.08 4.41 21.41
N HIS A 355 16.81 3.88 20.23
CA HIS A 355 17.72 3.07 19.39
C HIS A 355 18.21 1.76 20.03
N ALA A 356 17.59 1.34 21.14
CA ALA A 356 17.89 0.06 21.81
C ALA A 356 16.87 -1.03 21.45
N GLU A 357 17.22 -2.26 21.81
CA GLU A 357 16.37 -3.44 21.61
C GLU A 357 16.21 -4.25 22.92
N GLY A 358 15.19 -5.09 22.98
CA GLY A 358 14.90 -5.92 24.13
C GLY A 358 13.87 -6.99 23.84
N LEU A 359 13.34 -7.59 24.90
CA LEU A 359 12.30 -8.61 24.83
C LEU A 359 11.04 -8.13 25.55
N LEU A 360 9.91 -8.27 24.89
CA LEU A 360 8.59 -8.10 25.46
C LEU A 360 8.10 -9.48 25.93
N ALA A 361 7.69 -9.60 27.19
CA ALA A 361 7.13 -10.82 27.76
C ALA A 361 5.70 -10.55 28.23
N ILE A 362 4.73 -11.30 27.71
CA ILE A 362 3.30 -11.12 27.95
C ILE A 362 2.74 -12.44 28.48
N ASP A 363 2.00 -12.38 29.59
CA ASP A 363 1.31 -13.55 30.10
C ASP A 363 0.13 -13.90 29.16
N VAL A 364 0.08 -15.15 28.71
CA VAL A 364 -0.97 -15.65 27.80
C VAL A 364 -1.56 -16.94 28.37
N PRO A 365 -2.89 -17.09 28.37
CA PRO A 365 -3.54 -18.33 28.81
C PRO A 365 -3.12 -19.54 27.96
N GLU A 366 -3.13 -20.71 28.55
CA GLU A 366 -2.93 -21.95 27.80
C GLU A 366 -4.04 -22.13 26.77
N GLY A 367 -3.67 -22.45 25.53
CA GLY A 367 -4.62 -22.61 24.43
C GLY A 367 -5.02 -21.33 23.72
N ALA A 368 -4.49 -20.18 24.11
CA ALA A 368 -4.72 -18.92 23.39
C ALA A 368 -4.32 -19.04 21.92
N GLN A 369 -5.11 -18.42 21.03
CA GLN A 369 -4.94 -18.48 19.58
C GLN A 369 -4.25 -17.25 19.01
N SER A 370 -4.51 -16.09 19.63
CA SER A 370 -4.00 -14.79 19.15
C SER A 370 -3.79 -13.80 20.27
N VAL A 371 -2.86 -12.90 20.06
CA VAL A 371 -2.59 -11.77 20.96
C VAL A 371 -2.56 -10.49 20.14
N ALA A 372 -3.49 -9.59 20.42
CA ALA A 372 -3.49 -8.22 19.86
C ALA A 372 -2.77 -7.27 20.81
N LEU A 373 -1.85 -6.48 20.31
CA LEU A 373 -1.04 -5.52 21.03
C LEU A 373 -1.23 -4.14 20.45
N SER A 374 -1.43 -3.11 21.29
CA SER A 374 -1.49 -1.71 20.87
C SER A 374 -0.57 -0.86 21.74
N PHE A 375 0.35 -0.16 21.09
CA PHE A 375 1.32 0.73 21.72
C PHE A 375 0.80 2.17 21.66
N MET A 376 0.58 2.76 22.82
CA MET A 376 -0.02 4.07 22.96
C MET A 376 0.96 5.10 23.53
N ARG A 377 0.97 6.32 23.00
CA ARG A 377 1.62 7.49 23.60
C ARG A 377 0.55 8.55 23.91
N GLY A 378 0.20 8.67 25.17
CA GLY A 378 -0.98 9.44 25.55
C GLY A 378 -2.27 8.80 25.02
N ALA A 379 -3.06 9.54 24.25
CA ALA A 379 -4.26 9.07 23.56
C ALA A 379 -3.96 8.51 22.16
N ARG A 380 -2.76 8.76 21.61
CA ARG A 380 -2.39 8.36 20.26
C ARG A 380 -1.89 6.93 20.25
N GLU A 381 -2.43 6.11 19.36
CA GLU A 381 -1.88 4.81 19.02
C GLU A 381 -0.71 4.97 18.07
N ILE A 382 0.46 4.48 18.49
CA ILE A 382 1.68 4.50 17.68
C ILE A 382 1.67 3.35 16.68
N ASP A 383 1.34 2.15 17.17
CA ASP A 383 1.29 0.95 16.35
C ASP A 383 0.45 -0.13 17.03
N ALA A 384 -0.08 -1.05 16.22
CA ALA A 384 -0.78 -2.23 16.69
C ALA A 384 -0.30 -3.48 15.93
N PHE A 385 -0.34 -4.63 16.63
CA PHE A 385 0.10 -5.91 16.13
C PHE A 385 -0.91 -6.99 16.50
N CYS A 386 -1.03 -8.01 15.65
CA CYS A 386 -1.82 -9.20 15.95
C CYS A 386 -0.94 -10.44 15.72
N ILE A 387 -0.52 -11.07 16.81
CA ILE A 387 0.35 -12.23 16.78
C ILE A 387 -0.52 -13.49 16.90
N ARG A 388 -0.47 -14.34 15.89
CA ARG A 388 -1.10 -15.67 15.96
C ARG A 388 -0.15 -16.64 16.68
N LEU A 389 -0.67 -17.34 17.67
CA LEU A 389 0.10 -18.30 18.44
C LEU A 389 0.16 -19.65 17.70
N LYS A 390 1.37 -20.22 17.59
CA LYS A 390 1.56 -21.52 16.93
C LYS A 390 0.91 -22.63 17.76
N GLY A 391 0.00 -23.36 17.16
CA GLY A 391 -0.70 -24.49 17.83
C GLY A 391 -2.21 -24.53 17.61
N ALA A 392 -2.80 -23.47 17.05
CA ALA A 392 -4.19 -23.49 16.63
C ALA A 392 -4.40 -24.53 15.53
N ALA A 393 -4.76 -25.74 15.92
CA ALA A 393 -5.08 -26.79 14.97
C ALA A 393 -6.30 -26.36 14.15
N ARG A 394 -6.11 -26.24 12.82
CA ARG A 394 -7.22 -26.04 11.90
C ARG A 394 -8.13 -27.26 12.01
N ALA A 395 -9.42 -27.03 12.24
CA ALA A 395 -10.41 -28.10 12.17
C ALA A 395 -10.28 -28.77 10.79
N LYS A 396 -9.83 -30.01 10.76
CA LYS A 396 -9.88 -30.83 9.55
C LYS A 396 -11.36 -30.95 9.16
N SER A 397 -11.69 -30.48 7.94
CA SER A 397 -13.00 -30.81 7.36
C SER A 397 -13.18 -32.30 7.43
N ALA A 398 -14.27 -32.75 8.07
CA ALA A 398 -14.61 -34.18 8.09
C ALA A 398 -14.76 -34.64 6.64
N ALA A 399 -14.01 -35.67 6.26
CA ALA A 399 -14.17 -36.27 4.95
C ALA A 399 -15.63 -36.78 4.83
N CYS A 400 -16.29 -36.42 3.73
CA CYS A 400 -17.63 -36.95 3.46
C CYS A 400 -17.50 -38.40 3.04
N ASP A 401 -18.10 -39.31 3.79
CA ASP A 401 -18.04 -40.76 3.54
C ASP A 401 -18.83 -41.22 2.28
N CYS A 402 -19.50 -40.28 1.58
CA CYS A 402 -20.29 -40.59 0.40
C CYS A 402 -19.55 -40.15 -0.86
N PRO A 403 -19.03 -41.05 -1.70
CA PRO A 403 -18.37 -40.69 -2.96
C PRO A 403 -19.37 -40.07 -3.93
N PRO A 404 -18.93 -39.15 -4.83
CA PRO A 404 -19.79 -38.60 -5.85
C PRO A 404 -20.17 -39.66 -6.92
N ALA A 405 -21.34 -39.50 -7.53
CA ALA A 405 -21.80 -40.37 -8.62
C ALA A 405 -21.51 -39.71 -9.98
N ILE A 406 -20.98 -40.48 -10.92
CA ILE A 406 -20.68 -39.99 -12.27
C ILE A 406 -21.69 -40.60 -13.24
N SER A 407 -22.37 -39.73 -14.03
CA SER A 407 -23.22 -40.14 -15.14
C SER A 407 -22.76 -39.46 -16.41
N GLN A 408 -22.90 -40.12 -17.54
CA GLN A 408 -22.46 -39.62 -18.86
C GLN A 408 -23.51 -39.83 -19.91
N THR A 409 -23.71 -38.81 -20.71
CA THR A 409 -24.52 -38.83 -21.93
C THR A 409 -23.64 -38.59 -23.15
N ARG A 410 -24.26 -38.50 -24.36
CA ARG A 410 -23.55 -38.12 -25.57
C ARG A 410 -22.94 -36.72 -25.50
N ASP A 411 -23.61 -35.78 -24.80
CA ASP A 411 -23.27 -34.37 -24.80
C ASP A 411 -22.68 -33.86 -23.49
N GLU A 412 -22.90 -34.57 -22.38
CA GLU A 412 -22.55 -34.11 -21.05
C GLU A 412 -21.95 -35.21 -20.16
N ILE A 413 -21.13 -34.79 -19.21
CA ILE A 413 -20.73 -35.55 -18.04
C ILE A 413 -21.32 -34.85 -16.82
N CYS A 414 -22.04 -35.59 -15.97
CA CYS A 414 -22.57 -35.08 -14.73
C CYS A 414 -21.86 -35.74 -13.54
N VAL A 415 -21.51 -34.94 -12.54
CA VAL A 415 -20.99 -35.40 -11.25
C VAL A 415 -21.99 -34.96 -10.18
N ASP A 416 -22.68 -35.91 -9.58
CA ASP A 416 -23.67 -35.67 -8.54
C ASP A 416 -23.05 -35.94 -7.16
N CYS A 417 -23.03 -34.91 -6.32
CA CYS A 417 -22.56 -34.93 -4.93
C CYS A 417 -23.78 -34.84 -3.99
N ARG A 418 -23.54 -34.86 -2.68
CA ARG A 418 -24.63 -34.83 -1.68
C ARG A 418 -25.59 -33.65 -1.85
N SER A 419 -25.09 -32.45 -2.12
CA SER A 419 -25.88 -31.21 -2.29
C SER A 419 -25.44 -30.39 -3.49
N ALA A 420 -24.43 -30.83 -4.21
CA ALA A 420 -23.89 -30.13 -5.37
C ALA A 420 -23.97 -31.03 -6.61
N ARG A 421 -24.10 -30.39 -7.77
CA ARG A 421 -24.08 -31.05 -9.08
C ARG A 421 -23.21 -30.26 -10.03
N PHE A 422 -22.32 -30.95 -10.75
CA PHE A 422 -21.45 -30.39 -11.76
C PHE A 422 -21.81 -30.96 -13.13
N VAL A 423 -21.91 -30.09 -14.13
CA VAL A 423 -22.22 -30.49 -15.50
C VAL A 423 -21.10 -30.00 -16.42
N PHE A 424 -20.49 -30.94 -17.13
CA PHE A 424 -19.40 -30.68 -18.07
C PHE A 424 -19.87 -30.95 -19.49
N SER A 425 -19.65 -30.02 -20.40
CA SER A 425 -19.94 -30.21 -21.80
C SER A 425 -18.86 -31.06 -22.49
N ARG A 426 -19.25 -32.12 -23.14
CA ARG A 426 -18.33 -32.94 -23.96
C ARG A 426 -17.89 -32.23 -25.22
N ARG A 427 -18.65 -31.26 -25.69
CA ARG A 427 -18.33 -30.47 -26.90
C ARG A 427 -17.30 -29.39 -26.61
N SER A 428 -17.45 -28.63 -25.53
CA SER A 428 -16.53 -27.55 -25.18
C SER A 428 -15.40 -28.00 -24.28
N SER A 429 -15.47 -29.20 -23.70
CA SER A 429 -14.52 -29.68 -22.67
C SER A 429 -14.35 -28.67 -21.53
N GLN A 430 -15.46 -28.16 -21.03
CA GLN A 430 -15.51 -27.17 -19.92
C GLN A 430 -16.65 -27.51 -18.98
N LEU A 431 -16.53 -27.08 -17.72
CA LEU A 431 -17.67 -26.95 -16.82
C LEU A 431 -18.63 -25.92 -17.41
N VAL A 432 -19.90 -26.26 -17.51
CA VAL A 432 -20.95 -25.36 -17.99
C VAL A 432 -21.96 -25.00 -16.91
N ARG A 433 -21.96 -25.74 -15.80
CA ARG A 433 -22.83 -25.47 -14.67
C ARG A 433 -22.36 -26.22 -13.43
N ALA A 434 -22.31 -25.50 -12.30
CA ALA A 434 -22.22 -26.10 -10.97
C ALA A 434 -23.32 -25.52 -10.08
N GLU A 435 -24.06 -26.41 -9.45
CA GLU A 435 -25.23 -26.11 -8.62
C GLU A 435 -25.00 -26.56 -7.18
N PHE A 436 -25.63 -25.87 -6.24
CA PHE A 436 -25.77 -26.30 -4.85
C PHE A 436 -27.22 -26.10 -4.39
N GLY A 437 -27.87 -27.15 -3.92
CA GLY A 437 -29.27 -27.09 -3.53
C GLY A 437 -30.23 -26.72 -4.67
N GLY A 438 -29.83 -26.88 -5.92
CA GLY A 438 -30.60 -26.50 -7.11
C GLY A 438 -30.30 -25.08 -7.64
N GLU A 439 -29.53 -24.28 -6.91
CA GLU A 439 -29.10 -22.94 -7.35
C GLU A 439 -27.78 -22.99 -8.11
N VAL A 440 -27.72 -22.31 -9.25
CA VAL A 440 -26.51 -22.23 -10.08
C VAL A 440 -25.53 -21.24 -9.47
N LEU A 441 -24.34 -21.72 -9.11
CA LEU A 441 -23.27 -20.92 -8.50
C LEU A 441 -22.08 -20.67 -9.44
N LEU A 442 -21.79 -21.64 -10.35
CA LEU A 442 -20.81 -21.44 -11.41
C LEU A 442 -21.47 -21.68 -12.77
N THR A 443 -21.15 -20.83 -13.74
CA THR A 443 -21.66 -20.88 -15.12
C THR A 443 -20.59 -21.25 -16.13
N GLY A 444 -19.33 -21.42 -15.70
CA GLY A 444 -18.22 -21.79 -16.57
C GLY A 444 -16.89 -21.95 -15.83
N GLY A 445 -15.90 -22.50 -16.53
CA GLY A 445 -14.53 -22.65 -16.07
C GLY A 445 -14.09 -24.12 -15.92
N PRO A 446 -12.92 -24.41 -15.31
CA PRO A 446 -11.89 -23.42 -15.05
C PRO A 446 -11.33 -22.83 -16.35
N HIS A 447 -10.99 -21.57 -16.32
CA HIS A 447 -10.21 -20.90 -17.36
C HIS A 447 -8.81 -20.62 -16.82
N LEU A 448 -7.79 -20.71 -17.67
CA LEU A 448 -6.48 -20.17 -17.29
C LEU A 448 -6.59 -18.66 -17.21
N HIS A 449 -6.19 -18.08 -16.11
CA HIS A 449 -6.05 -16.64 -15.91
C HIS A 449 -4.59 -16.24 -15.97
N VAL A 450 -4.28 -15.30 -16.86
CA VAL A 450 -2.93 -14.75 -17.01
C VAL A 450 -3.04 -13.28 -17.37
N THR A 451 -2.37 -12.41 -16.65
CA THR A 451 -2.20 -11.00 -17.01
C THR A 451 -0.81 -10.75 -17.58
N GLY A 452 -0.68 -9.71 -18.41
CA GLY A 452 0.54 -9.42 -19.18
C GLY A 452 0.59 -10.13 -20.54
N ARG A 453 -0.39 -10.97 -20.84
CA ARG A 453 -0.53 -11.63 -22.14
C ARG A 453 -1.99 -11.95 -22.47
N GLU A 454 -2.41 -11.66 -23.70
CA GLU A 454 -3.73 -12.07 -24.18
C GLU A 454 -3.79 -13.57 -24.45
N LEU A 455 -4.82 -14.21 -23.93
CA LEU A 455 -5.20 -15.57 -24.26
C LEU A 455 -6.18 -15.53 -25.44
N GLY A 456 -5.91 -16.32 -26.46
CA GLY A 456 -6.87 -16.51 -27.56
C GLY A 456 -8.13 -17.27 -27.11
N ALA A 457 -9.08 -17.44 -28.00
CA ALA A 457 -10.30 -18.20 -27.73
C ALA A 457 -10.00 -19.66 -27.35
N TRP A 458 -10.78 -20.19 -26.39
CA TRP A 458 -10.74 -21.59 -26.00
C TRP A 458 -11.22 -22.51 -27.14
N ASN A 459 -10.42 -23.52 -27.42
CA ASN A 459 -10.73 -24.56 -28.46
C ASN A 459 -10.49 -25.94 -27.86
N THR A 460 -11.47 -26.79 -27.95
CA THR A 460 -11.39 -28.19 -27.51
C THR A 460 -10.65 -29.04 -28.54
N TYR A 461 -9.66 -29.80 -28.11
CA TYR A 461 -9.00 -30.78 -29.00
C TYR A 461 -9.32 -32.24 -28.61
N ARG A 462 -9.91 -32.45 -27.44
CA ARG A 462 -10.34 -33.77 -26.96
C ARG A 462 -11.54 -33.62 -26.00
N ALA A 463 -12.44 -34.57 -26.05
CA ALA A 463 -13.58 -34.63 -25.12
C ALA A 463 -13.10 -34.85 -23.67
N PRO A 464 -13.82 -34.32 -22.68
CA PRO A 464 -13.48 -34.55 -21.28
C PRO A 464 -13.64 -36.04 -20.89
N VAL A 465 -12.90 -36.44 -19.86
CA VAL A 465 -12.96 -37.77 -19.28
C VAL A 465 -13.24 -37.64 -17.78
N ALA A 466 -14.06 -38.53 -17.25
CA ALA A 466 -14.34 -38.59 -15.81
C ALA A 466 -14.23 -40.02 -15.30
N SER A 467 -13.63 -40.17 -14.12
CA SER A 467 -13.48 -41.44 -13.40
C SER A 467 -13.56 -41.24 -11.90
N LEU A 468 -13.94 -42.28 -11.17
CA LEU A 468 -13.88 -42.30 -9.70
C LEU A 468 -12.52 -42.84 -9.30
N VAL A 469 -11.76 -42.03 -8.55
CA VAL A 469 -10.43 -42.38 -8.02
C VAL A 469 -10.38 -42.01 -6.54
N ASP A 470 -10.05 -42.98 -5.69
CA ASP A 470 -9.92 -42.80 -4.23
C ASP A 470 -11.10 -42.07 -3.56
N GLY A 471 -12.32 -42.35 -4.03
CA GLY A 471 -13.56 -41.75 -3.51
C GLY A 471 -13.87 -40.34 -4.02
N GLN A 472 -13.06 -39.79 -4.94
CA GLN A 472 -13.29 -38.50 -5.61
C GLN A 472 -13.65 -38.71 -7.08
N ALA A 473 -14.49 -37.86 -7.64
CA ALA A 473 -14.64 -37.77 -9.09
C ALA A 473 -13.52 -36.93 -9.67
N VAL A 474 -12.70 -37.56 -10.52
CA VAL A 474 -11.62 -36.89 -11.25
C VAL A 474 -12.10 -36.62 -12.65
N VAL A 475 -12.19 -35.32 -13.00
CA VAL A 475 -12.63 -34.87 -14.34
C VAL A 475 -11.48 -34.16 -15.03
N VAL A 476 -11.11 -34.66 -16.22
CA VAL A 476 -10.02 -34.10 -17.03
C VAL A 476 -10.59 -33.38 -18.24
N LEU A 477 -10.30 -32.09 -18.35
CA LEU A 477 -10.70 -31.21 -19.45
C LEU A 477 -9.52 -30.91 -20.35
N HIS A 478 -9.76 -30.85 -21.68
CA HIS A 478 -8.72 -30.70 -22.66
C HIS A 478 -9.01 -29.58 -23.65
N GLY A 479 -8.11 -28.62 -23.79
CA GLY A 479 -8.27 -27.54 -24.77
C GLY A 479 -6.99 -26.77 -25.02
N SER A 480 -7.12 -25.69 -25.76
CA SER A 480 -6.04 -24.76 -26.05
C SER A 480 -6.60 -23.35 -26.24
N TYR A 481 -5.77 -22.34 -25.98
CA TYR A 481 -6.10 -20.94 -26.23
C TYR A 481 -5.45 -20.48 -27.55
N GLY A 482 -6.26 -20.10 -28.55
CA GLY A 482 -5.76 -19.60 -29.82
C GLY A 482 -4.80 -20.55 -30.57
N GLY A 483 -4.89 -21.87 -30.33
CA GLY A 483 -4.01 -22.88 -30.93
C GLY A 483 -2.72 -23.18 -30.18
N SER A 484 -2.36 -22.40 -29.16
CA SER A 484 -1.21 -22.64 -28.27
C SER A 484 -1.34 -21.77 -27.00
N PRO A 485 -1.14 -22.27 -25.81
CA PRO A 485 -0.72 -23.63 -25.46
C PRO A 485 -1.89 -24.61 -25.40
N ARG A 486 -1.59 -25.91 -25.50
CA ARG A 486 -2.53 -26.94 -25.08
C ARG A 486 -2.57 -26.99 -23.54
N VAL A 487 -3.78 -27.02 -23.02
CA VAL A 487 -4.02 -27.01 -21.56
C VAL A 487 -4.85 -28.24 -21.20
N GLN A 488 -4.48 -28.88 -20.11
CA GLN A 488 -5.28 -29.87 -19.46
C GLN A 488 -5.62 -29.38 -18.05
N PHE A 489 -6.91 -29.34 -17.71
CA PHE A 489 -7.36 -29.11 -16.33
C PHE A 489 -7.81 -30.43 -15.73
N VAL A 490 -7.44 -30.65 -14.46
CA VAL A 490 -7.84 -31.81 -13.67
C VAL A 490 -8.59 -31.31 -12.45
N LEU A 491 -9.89 -31.64 -12.39
CA LEU A 491 -10.73 -31.31 -11.23
C LEU A 491 -10.88 -32.56 -10.35
N HIS A 492 -10.58 -32.42 -9.06
CA HIS A 492 -10.81 -33.44 -8.04
C HIS A 492 -12.02 -33.02 -7.21
N ILE A 493 -13.15 -33.68 -7.40
CA ILE A 493 -14.44 -33.32 -6.79
C ILE A 493 -14.77 -34.30 -5.69
N ASN A 494 -15.00 -33.79 -4.47
CA ASN A 494 -15.36 -34.56 -3.30
C ASN A 494 -16.88 -34.79 -3.22
N GLY A 495 -17.31 -35.77 -2.42
CA GLY A 495 -18.72 -36.08 -2.22
C GLY A 495 -19.52 -34.95 -1.54
N ASP A 496 -18.88 -34.03 -0.84
CA ASP A 496 -19.50 -32.83 -0.27
C ASP A 496 -19.67 -31.68 -1.29
N GLY A 497 -19.19 -31.86 -2.53
CA GLY A 497 -19.25 -30.85 -3.59
C GLY A 497 -18.08 -29.85 -3.58
N SER A 498 -17.13 -30.00 -2.69
CA SER A 498 -15.90 -29.22 -2.75
C SER A 498 -14.94 -29.80 -3.78
N PHE A 499 -14.10 -28.97 -4.36
CA PHE A 499 -13.17 -29.42 -5.39
C PHE A 499 -11.84 -28.63 -5.39
N THR A 500 -10.81 -29.25 -5.93
CA THR A 500 -9.52 -28.65 -6.25
C THR A 500 -9.27 -28.73 -7.75
N VAL A 501 -8.40 -27.90 -8.28
CA VAL A 501 -8.07 -27.87 -9.70
C VAL A 501 -6.56 -27.81 -9.90
N GLU A 502 -6.09 -28.66 -10.82
CA GLU A 502 -4.73 -28.60 -11.33
C GLU A 502 -4.77 -28.25 -12.82
N TYR A 503 -3.70 -27.62 -13.34
CA TYR A 503 -3.53 -27.45 -14.77
C TYR A 503 -2.16 -27.96 -15.22
N GLN A 504 -2.11 -28.39 -16.48
CA GLN A 504 -0.87 -28.79 -17.16
C GLN A 504 -0.82 -28.15 -18.54
N LEU A 505 0.33 -27.57 -18.88
CA LEU A 505 0.59 -26.99 -20.20
C LEU A 505 1.52 -27.89 -21.00
N ALA A 506 1.30 -28.02 -22.31
CA ALA A 506 2.25 -28.69 -23.17
C ALA A 506 3.58 -27.93 -23.25
N GLU A 507 4.70 -28.65 -23.33
CA GLU A 507 6.03 -28.07 -23.39
C GLU A 507 6.22 -27.01 -24.48
N GLY A 508 6.97 -25.97 -24.19
CA GLY A 508 7.43 -24.96 -25.13
C GLY A 508 6.56 -23.74 -25.28
N SER A 509 5.42 -23.66 -24.57
CA SER A 509 4.40 -22.65 -24.90
C SER A 509 4.71 -21.23 -24.44
N TRP A 510 5.34 -21.03 -23.27
CA TRP A 510 5.48 -19.68 -22.72
C TRP A 510 6.74 -19.52 -21.86
N ARG A 511 7.86 -19.62 -22.49
CA ARG A 511 9.14 -19.26 -21.86
C ARG A 511 9.33 -17.74 -21.96
N ASN A 512 9.70 -17.11 -20.88
CA ASN A 512 10.08 -15.70 -20.78
C ASN A 512 8.95 -14.69 -21.10
N ALA A 513 7.70 -14.99 -20.72
CA ALA A 513 6.64 -14.00 -20.78
C ALA A 513 6.67 -13.10 -19.53
N GLU A 514 6.55 -11.80 -19.70
CA GLU A 514 6.30 -10.87 -18.62
C GLU A 514 4.85 -11.07 -18.14
N LEU A 515 4.68 -11.88 -17.11
CA LEU A 515 3.38 -12.16 -16.51
C LEU A 515 3.24 -11.41 -15.20
N ALA A 516 2.07 -10.84 -14.96
CA ALA A 516 1.75 -10.19 -13.69
C ALA A 516 0.93 -11.09 -12.76
N GLU A 517 0.08 -11.96 -13.32
CA GLU A 517 -0.74 -12.90 -12.57
C GLU A 517 -0.83 -14.23 -13.31
N VAL A 518 -0.89 -15.32 -12.56
CA VAL A 518 -1.14 -16.66 -13.07
C VAL A 518 -2.07 -17.38 -12.11
N GLY A 519 -3.23 -17.76 -12.61
CA GLY A 519 -4.25 -18.42 -11.80
C GLY A 519 -5.33 -19.11 -12.62
N LEU A 520 -6.44 -19.31 -12.00
CA LEU A 520 -7.64 -19.90 -12.58
C LEU A 520 -8.83 -18.98 -12.36
N ALA A 521 -9.71 -18.94 -13.35
CA ALA A 521 -10.95 -18.18 -13.28
C ALA A 521 -12.18 -19.07 -13.46
N PHE A 522 -13.26 -18.69 -12.78
CA PHE A 522 -14.56 -19.37 -12.86
C PHE A 522 -15.65 -18.33 -13.15
N ASP A 523 -16.47 -18.60 -14.14
CA ASP A 523 -17.61 -17.74 -14.46
C ASP A 523 -18.75 -17.99 -13.47
N MET A 524 -19.41 -16.92 -13.03
CA MET A 524 -20.48 -16.91 -12.03
C MET A 524 -21.69 -16.10 -12.53
N PRO A 525 -22.87 -16.28 -11.92
CA PRO A 525 -23.97 -15.34 -12.10
C PRO A 525 -23.56 -13.90 -11.74
N GLY A 526 -24.17 -12.90 -12.39
CA GLY A 526 -23.82 -11.50 -12.22
C GLY A 526 -24.43 -10.81 -11.00
N ASP A 527 -25.21 -11.51 -10.22
CA ASP A 527 -25.90 -11.02 -9.04
C ASP A 527 -25.08 -11.21 -7.74
N VAL A 528 -23.76 -11.02 -7.83
CA VAL A 528 -22.90 -10.99 -6.66
C VAL A 528 -23.34 -9.83 -5.75
N GLU A 529 -23.59 -10.13 -4.47
CA GLU A 529 -24.06 -9.18 -3.45
C GLU A 529 -22.93 -8.73 -2.53
N SER A 530 -22.09 -9.67 -2.10
CA SER A 530 -20.99 -9.37 -1.20
C SER A 530 -19.82 -10.33 -1.36
N VAL A 531 -18.65 -9.89 -0.94
CA VAL A 531 -17.47 -10.72 -0.74
C VAL A 531 -17.00 -10.61 0.70
N SER A 532 -16.59 -11.74 1.29
CA SER A 532 -16.00 -11.77 2.63
C SER A 532 -14.66 -12.49 2.58
N TRP A 533 -13.70 -12.05 3.37
CA TRP A 533 -12.38 -12.65 3.35
C TRP A 533 -11.78 -12.80 4.74
N GLU A 534 -10.92 -13.80 4.86
CA GLU A 534 -9.90 -13.97 5.89
C GLU A 534 -8.57 -14.22 5.18
N ARG A 535 -7.54 -13.42 5.50
CA ARG A 535 -6.22 -13.50 4.87
C ARG A 535 -5.09 -13.19 5.84
N GLU A 536 -3.89 -13.54 5.48
CA GLU A 536 -2.69 -13.03 6.14
C GLU A 536 -2.37 -11.64 5.58
N ALA A 537 -2.98 -10.62 6.15
CA ALA A 537 -2.66 -9.24 5.77
C ALA A 537 -1.26 -8.86 6.26
N PRO A 538 -0.52 -8.04 5.51
CA PRO A 538 0.78 -7.54 5.95
C PRO A 538 0.66 -6.70 7.21
N TYR A 539 -0.49 -6.06 7.44
CA TYR A 539 -0.75 -5.21 8.60
C TYR A 539 -2.18 -5.38 9.13
N SER A 540 -2.31 -5.34 10.47
CA SER A 540 -3.59 -5.44 11.16
C SER A 540 -4.17 -4.07 11.58
N VAL A 541 -3.55 -2.98 11.17
CA VAL A 541 -3.82 -1.61 11.66
C VAL A 541 -4.95 -0.88 10.95
N TYR A 542 -5.48 -1.45 9.89
CA TYR A 542 -6.59 -0.82 9.16
C TYR A 542 -7.87 -0.73 10.00
N PRO A 543 -8.71 0.30 9.80
CA PRO A 543 -10.04 0.38 10.40
C PRO A 543 -10.89 -0.86 10.10
N GLU A 544 -11.91 -1.07 10.90
CA GLU A 544 -12.89 -2.12 10.66
C GLU A 544 -13.58 -1.90 9.30
N GLY A 545 -13.72 -2.98 8.53
CA GLY A 545 -14.26 -2.92 7.17
C GLY A 545 -13.29 -2.44 6.08
N HIS A 546 -12.11 -1.94 6.43
CA HIS A 546 -11.14 -1.49 5.42
C HIS A 546 -10.62 -2.66 4.56
N ILE A 547 -10.47 -2.41 3.25
CA ILE A 547 -10.02 -3.41 2.26
C ILE A 547 -8.66 -4.04 2.58
N GLY A 548 -7.78 -3.31 3.26
CA GLY A 548 -6.45 -3.78 3.68
C GLY A 548 -6.45 -4.75 4.86
N ARG A 549 -7.58 -4.97 5.55
CA ARG A 549 -7.62 -5.85 6.73
C ARG A 549 -7.45 -7.32 6.40
N GLY A 550 -6.99 -8.07 7.40
CA GLY A 550 -6.93 -9.53 7.35
C GLY A 550 -8.30 -10.21 7.39
N LEU A 551 -9.34 -9.53 7.87
CA LEU A 551 -10.72 -10.00 7.94
C LEU A 551 -11.65 -8.85 7.53
N GLY A 552 -12.61 -9.12 6.65
CA GLY A 552 -13.55 -8.10 6.21
C GLY A 552 -14.67 -8.65 5.34
N THR A 553 -15.65 -7.80 5.09
CA THR A 553 -16.75 -8.02 4.16
C THR A 553 -16.99 -6.74 3.39
N ALA A 554 -17.08 -6.85 2.06
CA ALA A 554 -17.46 -5.75 1.18
C ALA A 554 -18.80 -6.04 0.53
N GLN A 555 -19.69 -5.05 0.51
CA GLN A 555 -20.97 -5.10 -0.16
C GLN A 555 -20.84 -4.55 -1.58
N ARG A 556 -21.61 -5.09 -2.51
CA ARG A 556 -21.73 -4.47 -3.81
C ARG A 556 -22.43 -3.12 -3.67
N VAL A 557 -21.70 -2.05 -3.88
CA VAL A 557 -22.22 -0.70 -3.85
C VAL A 557 -22.47 -0.24 -5.28
N CYS A 558 -23.73 0.02 -5.61
CA CYS A 558 -24.04 0.80 -6.82
C CYS A 558 -23.90 2.26 -6.43
N ALA A 559 -22.85 2.93 -6.86
CA ALA A 559 -22.65 4.30 -6.47
C ALA A 559 -23.71 5.21 -7.08
N PRO A 560 -24.34 6.03 -6.30
CA PRO A 560 -24.82 7.31 -6.79
C PRO A 560 -23.64 8.17 -7.21
N ALA A 561 -23.84 9.09 -8.13
CA ALA A 561 -22.91 10.19 -8.33
C ALA A 561 -22.77 10.93 -7.01
N LEU A 562 -21.60 10.84 -6.38
CA LEU A 562 -21.33 11.49 -5.10
C LEU A 562 -20.81 12.88 -5.41
N GLU A 563 -21.70 13.88 -5.33
CA GLU A 563 -21.36 15.27 -5.52
C GLU A 563 -21.27 15.97 -4.17
N ALA A 564 -20.07 16.35 -3.77
CA ALA A 564 -19.87 17.11 -2.56
C ALA A 564 -20.10 18.63 -2.74
N GLY A 565 -20.22 19.10 -3.96
CA GLY A 565 -20.19 20.52 -4.29
C GLY A 565 -18.80 21.16 -4.13
N TYR A 566 -18.60 22.32 -4.73
CA TYR A 566 -17.31 22.99 -4.70
C TYR A 566 -16.82 23.27 -3.27
N GLY A 567 -15.61 22.79 -2.98
CA GLY A 567 -14.95 23.01 -1.70
C GLY A 567 -15.61 22.37 -0.47
N ALA A 568 -16.68 21.60 -0.64
CA ALA A 568 -17.33 20.88 0.45
C ALA A 568 -16.63 19.53 0.66
N LYS A 569 -16.34 19.20 1.93
CA LYS A 569 -15.80 17.88 2.28
C LYS A 569 -16.86 16.81 1.99
N PRO A 570 -16.54 15.75 1.24
CA PRO A 570 -17.44 14.63 1.07
C PRO A 570 -17.87 14.02 2.40
N GLY A 571 -19.13 13.64 2.51
CA GLY A 571 -19.71 13.03 3.72
C GLY A 571 -19.42 11.52 3.85
N TRP A 572 -18.51 10.98 3.06
CA TRP A 572 -18.12 9.57 3.03
C TRP A 572 -16.61 9.44 3.09
N GLU A 573 -16.12 8.26 3.48
CA GLU A 573 -14.71 7.96 3.55
C GLU A 573 -14.09 7.87 2.15
N TRP A 574 -12.77 8.07 2.05
CA TRP A 574 -12.07 8.00 0.77
C TRP A 574 -12.24 6.64 0.07
N GLN A 575 -12.17 5.54 0.80
CA GLN A 575 -12.34 4.18 0.29
C GLN A 575 -13.74 3.90 -0.29
N ASP A 576 -14.76 4.66 0.13
CA ASP A 576 -16.13 4.53 -0.33
C ASP A 576 -16.42 5.46 -1.52
N ASP A 577 -15.42 6.23 -1.95
CA ASP A 577 -15.51 7.13 -3.07
C ASP A 577 -15.40 6.32 -4.38
N MET A 578 -16.53 5.99 -4.97
CA MET A 578 -16.59 5.20 -6.20
C MET A 578 -16.14 5.94 -7.45
N PHE A 579 -16.26 7.23 -7.42
CA PHE A 579 -15.63 8.12 -8.36
C PHE A 579 -14.26 8.55 -7.85
N ASN A 580 -13.67 7.71 -7.07
CA ASN A 580 -12.29 7.82 -6.72
C ASN A 580 -11.51 7.88 -8.00
N ALA A 581 -11.62 9.03 -8.49
CA ALA A 581 -11.22 9.43 -9.78
C ALA A 581 -9.74 9.27 -9.92
N PHE A 582 -9.03 9.18 -8.83
CA PHE A 582 -7.61 9.17 -8.84
C PHE A 582 -7.04 7.81 -9.26
N GLU A 583 -7.66 6.74 -8.86
CA GLU A 583 -7.10 5.41 -9.09
C GLU A 583 -7.97 4.51 -9.95
N PHE A 584 -9.28 4.77 -9.91
CA PHE A 584 -10.26 3.92 -10.57
C PHE A 584 -11.16 4.79 -11.41
N ALA A 585 -10.75 5.06 -12.64
CA ALA A 585 -11.50 5.94 -13.52
C ALA A 585 -13.00 5.63 -13.53
N PRO A 586 -13.83 6.69 -13.58
CA PRO A 586 -15.28 6.60 -13.52
C PRO A 586 -15.92 5.92 -14.72
N ASP A 587 -15.19 5.71 -15.78
CA ASP A 587 -15.61 5.04 -17.02
C ASP A 587 -15.48 3.51 -16.96
N ASP A 588 -15.53 2.93 -15.74
CA ASP A 588 -15.72 1.50 -15.61
C ASP A 588 -17.04 1.07 -16.26
N PRO A 589 -17.00 0.34 -17.40
CA PRO A 589 -18.20 -0.03 -18.14
C PRO A 589 -19.12 -0.97 -17.36
N ALA A 590 -18.66 -1.55 -16.26
CA ALA A 590 -19.46 -2.37 -15.37
C ALA A 590 -20.39 -1.55 -14.46
N GLY A 591 -20.27 -0.23 -14.47
CA GLY A 591 -21.10 0.77 -13.79
C GLY A 591 -21.67 0.31 -12.44
N GLY A 592 -21.13 0.79 -11.34
CA GLY A 592 -21.73 0.53 -10.06
C GLY A 592 -21.05 -0.55 -9.22
N LEU A 593 -19.75 -0.82 -9.43
CA LEU A 593 -18.93 -1.51 -8.45
C LEU A 593 -17.99 -0.53 -7.80
N ALA A 594 -18.02 -0.48 -6.47
CA ALA A 594 -16.91 0.06 -5.73
C ALA A 594 -15.68 -0.79 -6.04
N THR A 595 -14.75 -0.22 -6.74
CA THR A 595 -13.58 -0.92 -7.24
C THR A 595 -12.75 -1.51 -6.11
N ASN A 596 -12.69 -0.82 -5.00
CA ASN A 596 -12.01 -1.25 -3.80
C ASN A 596 -12.62 -2.49 -3.16
N ASP A 597 -13.90 -2.79 -3.39
CA ASP A 597 -14.60 -3.87 -2.73
C ASP A 597 -14.40 -5.21 -3.42
N PHE A 598 -14.66 -5.28 -4.72
CA PHE A 598 -14.67 -6.54 -5.43
C PHE A 598 -13.42 -6.78 -6.26
N ARG A 599 -12.95 -5.79 -7.00
CA ARG A 599 -11.81 -5.92 -7.91
C ARG A 599 -10.46 -5.94 -7.19
N THR A 600 -10.40 -5.42 -5.96
CA THR A 600 -9.16 -5.48 -5.19
C THR A 600 -8.78 -6.93 -4.91
N MET A 601 -7.64 -7.34 -5.41
CA MET A 601 -7.06 -8.63 -5.13
C MET A 601 -6.76 -8.77 -3.63
N ARG A 602 -7.25 -9.84 -3.00
CA ARG A 602 -6.90 -10.20 -1.61
C ARG A 602 -5.86 -11.27 -1.65
N GLU A 603 -4.64 -10.91 -1.29
CA GLU A 603 -3.50 -11.83 -1.22
C GLU A 603 -3.53 -12.67 0.03
N HIS A 604 -2.80 -13.79 -0.02
CA HIS A 604 -2.58 -14.66 1.13
C HIS A 604 -3.89 -15.13 1.80
N ILE A 605 -4.82 -15.57 0.96
CA ILE A 605 -6.17 -15.98 1.37
C ILE A 605 -6.14 -17.24 2.21
N ARG A 606 -6.87 -17.20 3.33
CA ARG A 606 -7.31 -18.36 4.10
C ARG A 606 -8.75 -18.72 3.79
N SER A 607 -9.60 -17.72 3.59
CA SER A 607 -10.98 -17.87 3.14
C SER A 607 -11.38 -16.66 2.31
N TYR A 608 -12.00 -16.89 1.15
CA TYR A 608 -12.62 -15.87 0.34
C TYR A 608 -13.98 -16.36 -0.11
N GLU A 609 -15.04 -15.69 0.31
CA GLU A 609 -16.42 -16.09 0.08
C GLU A 609 -17.10 -15.05 -0.81
N VAL A 610 -17.73 -15.52 -1.87
CA VAL A 610 -18.56 -14.72 -2.77
C VAL A 610 -20.02 -15.14 -2.57
N SER A 611 -20.84 -14.20 -2.12
CA SER A 611 -22.27 -14.44 -1.88
C SER A 611 -23.11 -13.87 -3.01
N LEU A 612 -24.09 -14.64 -3.47
CA LEU A 612 -25.07 -14.20 -4.46
C LEU A 612 -26.30 -13.58 -3.77
N ALA A 613 -26.93 -12.65 -4.49
CA ALA A 613 -28.11 -11.93 -4.00
C ALA A 613 -29.27 -12.86 -3.59
N ALA A 614 -30.12 -12.34 -2.70
CA ALA A 614 -31.30 -13.03 -2.19
C ALA A 614 -31.02 -14.40 -1.53
N GLY A 615 -29.80 -14.60 -1.03
CA GLY A 615 -29.42 -15.85 -0.34
C GLY A 615 -29.38 -17.08 -1.24
N ARG A 616 -29.25 -16.92 -2.55
CA ARG A 616 -29.21 -18.02 -3.52
C ARG A 616 -28.07 -19.00 -3.28
N GLY A 617 -26.95 -18.53 -2.77
CA GLY A 617 -25.81 -19.38 -2.47
C GLY A 617 -24.51 -18.63 -2.43
N ARG A 618 -23.44 -19.38 -2.22
CA ARG A 618 -22.09 -18.83 -2.10
C ARG A 618 -21.04 -19.77 -2.68
N VAL A 619 -19.94 -19.18 -3.15
CA VAL A 619 -18.72 -19.88 -3.55
C VAL A 619 -17.62 -19.45 -2.62
N CYS A 620 -16.94 -20.40 -2.00
CA CYS A 620 -15.90 -20.13 -1.01
C CYS A 620 -14.57 -20.77 -1.43
N VAL A 621 -13.52 -19.97 -1.49
CA VAL A 621 -12.13 -20.42 -1.65
C VAL A 621 -11.53 -20.60 -0.26
N LYS A 622 -11.03 -21.79 0.05
CA LYS A 622 -10.28 -22.11 1.28
C LYS A 622 -8.83 -22.41 0.92
N ALA A 623 -7.88 -21.74 1.56
CA ALA A 623 -6.47 -21.89 1.23
C ALA A 623 -5.56 -21.74 2.46
N ASN A 624 -4.26 -21.89 2.29
CA ASN A 624 -3.24 -21.80 3.34
C ASN A 624 -2.40 -20.52 3.21
N ALA A 625 -3.01 -19.40 2.81
CA ALA A 625 -2.33 -18.14 2.54
C ALA A 625 -1.38 -18.19 1.33
N ASP A 626 -1.59 -19.15 0.43
CA ASP A 626 -0.76 -19.41 -0.75
C ASP A 626 -1.41 -19.00 -2.07
N VAL A 627 -2.61 -18.40 -2.02
CA VAL A 627 -3.33 -17.87 -3.19
C VAL A 627 -3.84 -16.46 -2.93
N ALA A 628 -4.15 -15.76 -4.01
CA ALA A 628 -4.91 -14.51 -3.99
C ALA A 628 -6.27 -14.71 -4.64
N ALA A 629 -7.25 -13.88 -4.30
CA ALA A 629 -8.60 -13.98 -4.87
C ALA A 629 -9.25 -12.60 -5.05
N ARG A 630 -10.04 -12.48 -6.13
CA ARG A 630 -10.92 -11.33 -6.39
C ARG A 630 -12.11 -11.73 -7.26
N VAL A 631 -13.08 -10.84 -7.35
CA VAL A 631 -14.21 -10.96 -8.30
C VAL A 631 -14.21 -9.79 -9.24
N GLU A 632 -14.27 -10.08 -10.52
CA GLU A 632 -14.49 -9.09 -11.58
C GLU A 632 -15.88 -9.23 -12.17
N MET A 633 -16.53 -8.11 -12.46
CA MET A 633 -17.77 -8.13 -13.23
C MET A 633 -17.43 -8.25 -14.71
N ALA A 634 -18.18 -9.08 -15.39
CA ALA A 634 -18.07 -9.31 -16.82
C ALA A 634 -19.40 -8.95 -17.52
N PRO A 635 -19.42 -8.69 -18.84
CA PRO A 635 -20.65 -8.33 -19.56
C PRO A 635 -21.79 -9.34 -19.45
N LYS A 636 -21.48 -10.59 -19.08
CA LYS A 636 -22.45 -11.69 -18.98
C LYS A 636 -22.49 -12.36 -17.62
N GLY A 637 -22.02 -11.68 -16.57
CA GLY A 637 -21.99 -12.27 -15.25
C GLY A 637 -20.87 -11.72 -14.39
N ALA A 638 -20.34 -12.55 -13.50
CA ALA A 638 -19.14 -12.24 -12.70
C ALA A 638 -18.08 -13.31 -12.95
N ARG A 639 -16.86 -13.01 -12.59
CA ARG A 639 -15.74 -13.94 -12.68
C ARG A 639 -14.98 -13.97 -11.35
N LEU A 640 -14.98 -15.13 -10.71
CA LEU A 640 -14.09 -15.39 -9.57
C LEU A 640 -12.71 -15.76 -10.11
N ILE A 641 -11.69 -15.01 -9.73
CA ILE A 641 -10.30 -15.24 -10.08
C ILE A 641 -9.57 -15.71 -8.82
N VAL A 642 -8.78 -16.75 -8.97
CA VAL A 642 -7.94 -17.32 -7.90
C VAL A 642 -6.54 -17.47 -8.45
N ASP A 643 -5.63 -16.57 -8.04
CA ASP A 643 -4.27 -16.53 -8.51
C ASP A 643 -3.35 -17.37 -7.60
N MET A 644 -2.54 -18.20 -8.24
CA MET A 644 -1.50 -19.01 -7.59
C MET A 644 -0.18 -18.28 -7.52
N LEU A 645 0.07 -17.40 -8.49
CA LEU A 645 1.23 -16.56 -8.57
C LEU A 645 0.78 -15.14 -8.95
N TRP A 646 1.35 -14.17 -8.31
CA TRP A 646 1.17 -12.75 -8.65
C TRP A 646 2.45 -11.99 -8.42
N ARG A 647 2.66 -10.95 -9.21
CA ARG A 647 3.65 -9.92 -8.97
C ARG A 647 2.96 -8.58 -8.93
N TYR A 648 3.61 -7.66 -8.30
CA TYR A 648 3.22 -6.27 -8.39
C TYR A 648 3.92 -5.61 -9.58
N PRO A 649 3.30 -4.59 -10.17
CA PRO A 649 3.96 -3.81 -11.21
C PRO A 649 5.24 -3.19 -10.66
N HIS A 650 6.12 -2.82 -11.58
CA HIS A 650 7.30 -2.06 -11.25
C HIS A 650 6.87 -0.67 -10.78
N LEU A 651 6.96 -0.39 -9.49
CA LEU A 651 6.50 0.88 -8.96
C LEU A 651 7.42 2.04 -9.34
N GLY A 652 8.70 1.80 -9.64
CA GLY A 652 9.68 2.85 -9.95
C GLY A 652 9.87 3.85 -8.81
N TRP A 653 10.44 5.00 -9.11
CA TRP A 653 10.47 6.18 -8.25
C TRP A 653 10.83 5.93 -6.77
N GLY A 654 11.94 5.20 -6.54
CA GLY A 654 12.43 4.87 -5.20
C GLY A 654 11.70 3.73 -4.51
N ASN A 655 10.94 2.94 -5.25
CA ASN A 655 10.28 1.72 -4.78
C ASN A 655 11.02 0.46 -5.23
N ASP A 656 10.60 -0.66 -4.68
CA ASP A 656 11.07 -1.97 -5.11
C ASP A 656 10.71 -2.24 -6.58
N MET A 657 11.64 -2.85 -7.27
CA MET A 657 11.40 -3.45 -8.58
C MET A 657 10.58 -4.72 -8.40
N GLY A 658 9.47 -4.83 -9.11
CA GLY A 658 8.64 -6.04 -9.11
C GLY A 658 9.45 -7.28 -9.53
N ARG A 659 9.01 -8.45 -9.09
CA ARG A 659 9.62 -9.74 -9.51
C ARG A 659 9.00 -10.20 -10.82
N GLU A 660 9.83 -10.67 -11.74
CA GLU A 660 9.34 -11.38 -12.91
C GLU A 660 8.70 -12.72 -12.51
N LEU A 661 7.55 -13.02 -13.10
CA LEU A 661 6.89 -14.31 -12.98
C LEU A 661 7.18 -15.16 -14.23
N SER A 662 7.26 -16.46 -14.03
CA SER A 662 7.32 -17.43 -15.11
C SER A 662 6.12 -18.36 -15.04
N LEU A 663 5.44 -18.57 -16.14
CA LEU A 663 4.40 -19.58 -16.21
C LEU A 663 5.05 -20.97 -16.20
N LEU A 664 4.78 -21.72 -15.15
CA LEU A 664 5.24 -23.10 -15.01
C LEU A 664 4.42 -24.01 -15.94
N PHE A 665 5.02 -25.12 -16.40
CA PHE A 665 4.36 -26.12 -17.25
C PHE A 665 3.20 -26.85 -16.56
N GLY A 666 3.11 -26.77 -15.27
CA GLY A 666 2.01 -27.29 -14.48
C GLY A 666 1.92 -26.55 -13.16
N GLY A 667 0.72 -26.47 -12.64
CA GLY A 667 0.42 -25.87 -11.35
C GLY A 667 -0.90 -26.40 -10.82
N ALA A 668 -1.12 -26.14 -9.57
CA ALA A 668 -2.38 -26.43 -8.90
C ALA A 668 -2.79 -25.18 -8.14
N LEU A 669 -4.05 -25.08 -7.75
CA LEU A 669 -4.48 -24.08 -6.77
C LEU A 669 -3.78 -24.25 -5.40
N GLY A 670 -2.70 -25.02 -5.37
CA GLY A 670 -1.97 -25.35 -4.15
C GLY A 670 -2.86 -26.16 -3.20
N ALA A 671 -2.93 -25.74 -1.94
CA ALA A 671 -3.88 -26.28 -0.98
C ALA A 671 -5.27 -25.63 -1.07
N ALA A 672 -5.53 -24.79 -2.08
CA ALA A 672 -6.81 -24.11 -2.22
C ALA A 672 -7.90 -25.08 -2.66
N ARG A 673 -9.04 -24.99 -1.97
CA ARG A 673 -10.23 -25.80 -2.19
C ARG A 673 -11.41 -24.87 -2.41
N ILE A 674 -12.20 -25.14 -3.44
CA ILE A 674 -13.42 -24.39 -3.72
C ILE A 674 -14.61 -25.16 -3.17
N GLU A 675 -15.43 -24.48 -2.39
CA GLU A 675 -16.62 -25.02 -1.75
C GLU A 675 -17.86 -24.27 -2.26
N LEU A 676 -18.88 -25.01 -2.61
CA LEU A 676 -20.21 -24.49 -2.94
C LEU A 676 -21.10 -24.61 -1.70
N GLY A 677 -21.92 -23.61 -1.41
CA GLY A 677 -22.76 -23.62 -0.22
C GLY A 677 -24.07 -22.85 -0.38
N ALA A 678 -25.01 -23.12 0.53
CA ALA A 678 -26.24 -22.32 0.65
C ALA A 678 -25.89 -20.88 1.05
N GLY A 679 -26.74 -19.95 0.66
CA GLY A 679 -26.71 -18.59 1.18
C GLY A 679 -26.98 -18.55 2.69
N LYS A 680 -26.63 -17.46 3.35
CA LYS A 680 -26.94 -17.22 4.76
C LYS A 680 -28.39 -16.81 4.93
#